data_d49c3970a293e93d7aaf75a4bb51e904
#
_entry.id   d49c3970a293e93d7aaf75a4bb51e904
#
_cell.length_a   1.000
_cell.length_b   1.000
_cell.length_c   1.000
_cell.angle_alpha   90.00
_cell.angle_beta   90.00
_cell.angle_gamma   90.00
#
_symmetry.space_group_name_H-M   'P 1'
#
loop_
_entity.id
_entity.type
_entity.pdbx_description
1 polymer ?
#
loop_
_entity_poly.entity_id
_entity_poly.type
_entity_poly.pdbx_seq_one_letter_code
_entity_poly.pdbx_strand_id
1 'polypeptide(L)'
;MSTRHPLTIPAALVLGTAIAATALPLPRFAPATASGTAHVTRAYTDKSTHSPGSQATITAEASGGGTVHFSVSHLGTEVASGEAPVTDGAATWTYTTPSEDNQGYLVTATGADDTHAETALDVSSSWTRFPRMGYVSHFKPTAPADITTGTSYESYLSLTPSEYIAKLSQDYHINTLQYYDWQYRHEQPVATGDLADKWPLWYRDTYASKKTITDYIKDAKNANMGSLAYSMAYAANDNYDTNTIKDEWRLREDNGSYWVRDLGEQWWVPTPKGVNKPKSHQFMMNVNTQGWRDYITDQYVAQKDAFGFDGTHIDTLGQTVKKDASGNSVDLTDGLTALVNETASKTGTATGINLPDGAGTDKIGPSSASYIYTELWDHNETNQQVASYLQGARDKSANKPQIVAAYANNYDPASWVADPSDSNKQIHPQVTPDEGTRIEAESDQASVSGGAHILSGDDSASGGTYAGDFSQGGSTVTFTVDAGQGGTFTFTTRYARQDDDPAYHQMILDMGTPTQKLIKYVHFDQTGSYYTWKDMTETVELTPGTHTISYWVPTDKHYTPVNIDCITFREFNTDSVKLADAAFAANGAHHLELGDYGRMLDNEFFVSSGRSMSADLQTWMKNYYNISTAYENLLFGDNLTRKERQVEASTNGVGLPTSTDGAANTIWANTMTSDAGTALHLINLRTDDQDGNDEYWRNAAKRTLPFGDTSVTYHLAEGETAPASVFVVSPDDDGGRPTQLDVTLGTDEQGRTTVTFNVGWLSTWDMVVFSPSKDADRAGAEASASEAVTGQVRNGLGQCLSAQDAQAANGTPVWNSDCDAQGTAEQTVTYQDNHLMIGGRCVDVLANDTADGSVVHLWDCYPALPSQQWDRNDAGQYVNRGSGTCLTIPNDTTTTSTQAIIAQCSSSSPSQRWSAPAPAGQ
;
A
#
# COMPACT_ATOMS: atom_id res chain seq x y z
N MET A 1 77.20 8.15 14.05
CA MET A 1 77.09 8.38 15.51
C MET A 1 75.57 8.43 15.79
N SER A 2 74.94 7.61 16.53
CA SER A 2 75.23 6.66 17.57
C SER A 2 74.16 5.56 17.46
N THR A 3 74.57 4.35 17.55
CA THR A 3 73.90 3.05 17.71
C THR A 3 72.97 3.02 18.91
N ARG A 4 71.84 2.34 18.83
CA ARG A 4 71.27 1.57 19.94
C ARG A 4 70.50 0.32 19.44
N HIS A 5 70.88 -0.81 20.01
CA HIS A 5 70.43 -2.17 19.82
C HIS A 5 69.02 -2.49 20.41
N PRO A 6 68.36 -3.54 19.97
CA PRO A 6 67.09 -3.97 20.52
C PRO A 6 67.26 -4.89 21.77
N LEU A 7 66.36 -4.75 22.73
CA LEU A 7 66.25 -5.62 23.91
C LEU A 7 65.30 -6.78 23.58
N THR A 8 65.85 -7.97 23.62
CA THR A 8 65.13 -9.26 23.67
C THR A 8 64.69 -9.59 25.07
N ILE A 9 63.44 -9.96 25.29
CA ILE A 9 62.90 -10.54 26.54
C ILE A 9 62.59 -12.05 26.28
N PRO A 10 63.04 -12.97 27.16
CA PRO A 10 62.87 -14.39 26.93
C PRO A 10 61.45 -14.90 27.30
N ALA A 11 60.93 -15.85 26.51
CA ALA A 11 59.73 -16.57 26.78
C ALA A 11 59.89 -17.53 27.99
N ALA A 12 59.03 -17.40 29.01
CA ALA A 12 58.90 -18.35 30.07
C ALA A 12 57.90 -19.44 29.69
N LEU A 13 58.33 -20.67 29.62
CA LEU A 13 57.54 -21.89 29.41
C LEU A 13 56.82 -22.23 30.69
N VAL A 14 55.47 -22.10 30.72
CA VAL A 14 54.65 -22.64 31.86
C VAL A 14 54.03 -23.93 31.40
N LEU A 15 54.44 -25.01 32.01
CA LEU A 15 53.87 -26.35 31.91
C LEU A 15 52.56 -26.34 32.72
N GLY A 16 51.42 -26.32 32.12
CA GLY A 16 50.13 -26.50 32.75
C GLY A 16 49.67 -27.93 32.61
N THR A 17 49.54 -28.61 33.72
CA THR A 17 48.97 -29.96 33.84
C THR A 17 47.47 -29.90 33.45
N ALA A 18 47.09 -30.66 32.39
CA ALA A 18 45.70 -30.83 32.01
C ALA A 18 44.99 -31.74 33.07
N ILE A 19 44.09 -31.17 33.82
CA ILE A 19 43.08 -31.92 34.58
C ILE A 19 41.91 -32.17 33.62
N ALA A 20 41.72 -33.40 33.20
CA ALA A 20 40.55 -33.84 32.46
C ALA A 20 39.30 -33.77 33.34
N ALA A 21 38.56 -32.71 33.26
CA ALA A 21 37.20 -32.65 33.79
C ALA A 21 36.27 -33.39 32.82
N THR A 22 35.81 -34.54 33.23
CA THR A 22 34.69 -35.23 32.58
C THR A 22 33.45 -34.37 32.77
N ALA A 23 33.05 -33.63 31.72
CA ALA A 23 31.78 -32.96 31.66
C ALA A 23 30.68 -34.02 31.54
N LEU A 24 29.89 -34.19 32.60
CA LEU A 24 28.61 -34.86 32.51
C LEU A 24 27.75 -34.12 31.48
N PRO A 25 27.06 -34.82 30.57
CA PRO A 25 26.14 -34.14 29.65
C PRO A 25 25.02 -33.48 30.47
N LEU A 26 24.92 -32.16 30.40
CA LEU A 26 23.73 -31.45 30.83
C LEU A 26 22.53 -32.04 30.06
N PRO A 27 21.41 -32.31 30.76
CA PRO A 27 20.23 -32.75 30.04
C PRO A 27 19.87 -31.65 29.01
N ARG A 28 19.83 -32.02 27.73
CA ARG A 28 19.17 -31.22 26.70
C ARG A 28 17.71 -31.18 27.15
N PHE A 29 17.26 -30.03 27.66
CA PHE A 29 15.85 -29.75 27.71
C PHE A 29 15.39 -29.76 26.24
N ALA A 30 14.55 -30.72 25.91
CA ALA A 30 13.73 -30.61 24.70
C ALA A 30 13.01 -29.26 24.81
N PRO A 31 12.91 -28.48 23.72
CA PRO A 31 12.10 -27.26 23.74
C PRO A 31 10.74 -27.64 24.32
N ALA A 32 10.29 -26.91 25.31
CA ALA A 32 8.96 -27.10 25.88
C ALA A 32 8.00 -26.91 24.72
N THR A 33 7.34 -27.97 24.26
CA THR A 33 6.17 -27.85 23.38
C THR A 33 5.17 -27.04 24.20
N ALA A 34 4.94 -25.79 23.79
CA ALA A 34 3.89 -24.97 24.34
C ALA A 34 2.59 -25.78 24.20
N SER A 35 1.92 -26.07 25.30
CA SER A 35 0.63 -26.74 25.28
C SER A 35 -0.41 -25.69 24.94
N GLY A 36 -0.69 -25.51 23.70
CA GLY A 36 -1.67 -24.56 23.17
C GLY A 36 -2.00 -24.90 21.71
N THR A 37 -3.10 -24.37 21.24
CA THR A 37 -3.53 -24.47 19.85
C THR A 37 -2.77 -23.41 19.04
N ALA A 38 -2.29 -23.74 17.86
CA ALA A 38 -1.65 -22.79 16.97
C ALA A 38 -2.66 -21.74 16.50
N HIS A 39 -2.35 -20.46 16.74
CA HIS A 39 -3.10 -19.29 16.31
C HIS A 39 -2.28 -18.53 15.30
N VAL A 40 -2.66 -18.57 14.03
CA VAL A 40 -1.94 -17.96 12.91
C VAL A 40 -2.33 -16.50 12.77
N THR A 41 -1.35 -15.62 12.53
CA THR A 41 -1.57 -14.17 12.42
C THR A 41 -1.00 -13.58 11.13
N ARG A 42 -0.02 -14.23 10.48
CA ARG A 42 0.59 -13.74 9.23
C ARG A 42 1.24 -14.92 8.49
N ALA A 43 1.22 -14.88 7.16
CA ALA A 43 1.99 -15.78 6.31
C ALA A 43 2.82 -15.00 5.30
N TYR A 44 3.98 -15.53 4.90
CA TYR A 44 4.83 -14.92 3.88
C TYR A 44 5.83 -15.94 3.30
N THR A 45 6.36 -15.63 2.11
CA THR A 45 7.44 -16.37 1.44
C THR A 45 8.78 -15.67 1.64
N ASP A 46 9.87 -16.42 1.57
CA ASP A 46 11.24 -15.91 1.77
C ASP A 46 11.71 -14.99 0.63
N LYS A 47 11.04 -15.01 -0.52
CA LYS A 47 11.39 -14.22 -1.72
C LYS A 47 10.15 -13.76 -2.46
N SER A 48 10.29 -12.69 -3.24
CA SER A 48 9.22 -12.18 -4.11
C SER A 48 8.93 -13.10 -5.30
N THR A 49 9.96 -13.75 -5.82
CA THR A 49 9.83 -14.74 -6.93
C THR A 49 10.69 -15.95 -6.65
N HIS A 50 10.24 -17.12 -7.12
CA HIS A 50 10.97 -18.39 -7.01
C HIS A 50 11.12 -19.00 -8.37
N SER A 51 12.31 -19.49 -8.70
CA SER A 51 12.52 -20.20 -9.97
C SER A 51 11.74 -21.52 -9.99
N PRO A 52 11.23 -21.97 -11.16
CA PRO A 52 10.63 -23.28 -11.30
C PRO A 52 11.51 -24.40 -10.74
N GLY A 53 10.93 -25.33 -9.98
CA GLY A 53 11.62 -26.45 -9.35
C GLY A 53 12.58 -26.06 -8.21
N SER A 54 12.59 -24.82 -7.76
CA SER A 54 13.42 -24.39 -6.64
C SER A 54 12.75 -24.63 -5.27
N GLN A 55 13.49 -24.38 -4.19
CA GLN A 55 12.92 -24.42 -2.84
C GLN A 55 12.38 -23.05 -2.48
N ALA A 56 11.14 -23.00 -2.03
CA ALA A 56 10.51 -21.87 -1.37
C ALA A 56 10.39 -22.15 0.13
N THR A 57 10.67 -21.15 0.94
CA THR A 57 10.43 -21.21 2.38
C THR A 57 9.17 -20.40 2.69
N ILE A 58 8.14 -21.07 3.18
CA ILE A 58 6.87 -20.48 3.57
C ILE A 58 6.85 -20.43 5.09
N THR A 59 6.62 -19.25 5.65
CA THR A 59 6.57 -19.02 7.10
C THR A 59 5.20 -18.50 7.50
N ALA A 60 4.62 -19.10 8.54
CA ALA A 60 3.46 -18.59 9.24
C ALA A 60 3.87 -18.12 10.64
N GLU A 61 3.64 -16.86 10.96
CA GLU A 61 3.75 -16.37 12.32
C GLU A 61 2.55 -16.89 13.10
N ALA A 62 2.82 -17.51 14.25
CA ALA A 62 1.76 -18.12 15.04
C ALA A 62 2.10 -18.11 16.53
N SER A 63 1.11 -17.81 17.35
CA SER A 63 1.19 -17.95 18.81
C SER A 63 0.66 -19.30 19.28
N GLY A 64 0.91 -19.66 20.54
CA GLY A 64 0.53 -20.96 21.09
C GLY A 64 1.50 -22.06 20.71
N GLY A 65 1.03 -23.29 20.66
CA GLY A 65 1.79 -24.48 20.27
C GLY A 65 1.00 -25.32 19.28
N GLY A 66 1.58 -26.43 18.81
CA GLY A 66 0.90 -27.33 17.86
C GLY A 66 1.44 -27.19 16.45
N THR A 67 0.61 -27.45 15.46
CA THR A 67 0.99 -27.56 14.05
C THR A 67 0.17 -26.59 13.22
N VAL A 68 0.80 -25.94 12.25
CA VAL A 68 0.16 -25.16 11.20
C VAL A 68 0.09 -26.02 9.95
N HIS A 69 -1.06 -26.08 9.33
CA HIS A 69 -1.29 -26.68 8.05
C HIS A 69 -1.10 -25.63 6.94
N PHE A 70 -0.40 -25.99 5.86
CA PHE A 70 -0.20 -25.15 4.68
C PHE A 70 -0.85 -25.81 3.47
N SER A 71 -1.56 -25.04 2.67
CA SER A 71 -2.00 -25.45 1.34
C SER A 71 -1.49 -24.49 0.28
N VAL A 72 -1.19 -25.00 -0.91
CA VAL A 72 -0.82 -24.23 -2.11
C VAL A 72 -1.84 -24.52 -3.18
N SER A 73 -2.47 -23.49 -3.71
CA SER A 73 -3.48 -23.63 -4.76
C SER A 73 -3.14 -22.79 -5.98
N HIS A 74 -3.48 -23.31 -7.17
CA HIS A 74 -3.39 -22.61 -8.44
C HIS A 74 -4.76 -22.45 -9.04
N LEU A 75 -5.19 -21.21 -9.28
CA LEU A 75 -6.50 -20.87 -9.85
C LEU A 75 -7.66 -21.59 -9.14
N GLY A 76 -7.64 -21.63 -7.81
CA GLY A 76 -8.65 -22.26 -6.97
C GLY A 76 -8.52 -23.77 -6.79
N THR A 77 -7.50 -24.44 -7.37
CA THR A 77 -7.25 -25.86 -7.19
C THR A 77 -6.05 -26.12 -6.31
N GLU A 78 -6.19 -26.87 -5.22
CA GLU A 78 -5.06 -27.26 -4.39
C GLU A 78 -4.10 -28.16 -5.17
N VAL A 79 -2.82 -27.80 -5.18
CA VAL A 79 -1.75 -28.54 -5.87
C VAL A 79 -0.74 -29.16 -4.92
N ALA A 80 -0.66 -28.67 -3.68
CA ALA A 80 0.20 -29.22 -2.64
C ALA A 80 -0.28 -28.79 -1.25
N SER A 81 0.04 -29.63 -0.25
CA SER A 81 -0.13 -29.28 1.16
C SER A 81 1.01 -29.81 2.02
N GLY A 82 1.15 -29.27 3.21
CA GLY A 82 2.18 -29.65 4.17
C GLY A 82 1.87 -29.18 5.58
N GLU A 83 2.67 -29.61 6.55
CA GLU A 83 2.50 -29.23 7.94
C GLU A 83 3.83 -28.88 8.57
N ALA A 84 3.84 -27.93 9.52
CA ALA A 84 5.00 -27.60 10.32
C ALA A 84 4.63 -27.25 11.76
N PRO A 85 5.43 -27.67 12.75
CA PRO A 85 5.19 -27.30 14.15
C PRO A 85 5.54 -25.83 14.40
N VAL A 86 4.78 -25.18 15.30
CA VAL A 86 5.13 -23.85 15.79
C VAL A 86 6.35 -23.94 16.70
N THR A 87 7.40 -23.20 16.37
CA THR A 87 8.64 -23.09 17.12
C THR A 87 9.08 -21.63 17.15
N ASP A 88 9.32 -21.10 18.36
CA ASP A 88 9.74 -19.71 18.56
C ASP A 88 8.81 -18.66 17.88
N GLY A 89 7.50 -18.91 17.89
CA GLY A 89 6.50 -17.99 17.36
C GLY A 89 6.22 -18.12 15.88
N ALA A 90 6.74 -19.13 15.20
CA ALA A 90 6.50 -19.37 13.78
C ALA A 90 6.47 -20.87 13.43
N ALA A 91 5.76 -21.20 12.36
CA ALA A 91 5.84 -22.48 11.66
C ALA A 91 6.44 -22.25 10.29
N THR A 92 7.44 -23.05 9.90
CA THR A 92 8.14 -22.90 8.61
C THR A 92 8.08 -24.18 7.82
N TRP A 93 7.58 -24.11 6.59
CA TRP A 93 7.49 -25.21 5.67
C TRP A 93 8.35 -24.93 4.42
N THR A 94 9.19 -25.92 4.04
CA THR A 94 9.97 -25.85 2.80
C THR A 94 9.23 -26.61 1.71
N TYR A 95 8.88 -25.91 0.65
CA TYR A 95 8.12 -26.40 -0.49
C TYR A 95 8.98 -26.39 -1.75
N THR A 96 8.92 -27.45 -2.57
CA THR A 96 9.54 -27.47 -3.90
C THR A 96 8.54 -26.92 -4.89
N THR A 97 8.85 -25.78 -5.51
CA THR A 97 7.97 -25.13 -6.47
C THR A 97 7.71 -26.01 -7.69
N PRO A 98 6.56 -25.88 -8.35
CA PRO A 98 6.27 -26.54 -9.62
C PRO A 98 7.32 -26.23 -10.72
N SER A 99 7.31 -27.04 -11.80
CA SER A 99 8.22 -26.87 -12.94
C SER A 99 7.72 -25.89 -13.97
N GLU A 100 6.46 -25.51 -13.89
CA GLU A 100 5.79 -24.55 -14.77
C GLU A 100 6.29 -23.14 -14.45
N ASP A 101 6.71 -22.43 -15.50
CA ASP A 101 7.23 -21.06 -15.37
C ASP A 101 6.13 -20.03 -15.49
N ASN A 102 6.29 -18.90 -14.81
CA ASN A 102 5.36 -17.76 -14.82
C ASN A 102 3.95 -18.14 -14.33
N GLN A 103 3.89 -18.74 -13.15
CA GLN A 103 2.66 -19.18 -12.51
C GLN A 103 2.53 -18.59 -11.09
N GLY A 104 1.35 -18.03 -10.81
CA GLY A 104 0.98 -17.56 -9.48
C GLY A 104 0.23 -18.63 -8.67
N TYR A 105 0.49 -18.68 -7.38
CA TYR A 105 -0.15 -19.61 -6.44
C TYR A 105 -0.60 -18.86 -5.20
N LEU A 106 -1.76 -19.21 -4.66
CA LEU A 106 -2.18 -18.80 -3.34
C LEU A 106 -1.66 -19.81 -2.32
N VAL A 107 -1.16 -19.32 -1.20
CA VAL A 107 -0.75 -20.11 -0.05
C VAL A 107 -1.61 -19.74 1.14
N THR A 108 -2.28 -20.70 1.74
CA THR A 108 -3.03 -20.53 2.99
C THR A 108 -2.34 -21.29 4.11
N ALA A 109 -2.06 -20.62 5.22
CA ALA A 109 -1.55 -21.22 6.44
C ALA A 109 -2.68 -21.24 7.49
N THR A 110 -3.06 -22.42 7.96
CA THR A 110 -4.20 -22.59 8.89
C THR A 110 -3.73 -23.18 10.22
N GLY A 111 -4.08 -22.53 11.31
CA GLY A 111 -3.87 -22.99 12.67
C GLY A 111 -4.88 -24.07 13.08
N ALA A 112 -4.61 -24.77 14.18
CA ALA A 112 -5.52 -25.78 14.71
C ALA A 112 -6.78 -25.20 15.38
N ASP A 113 -6.90 -23.90 15.50
CA ASP A 113 -8.08 -23.16 15.96
C ASP A 113 -8.85 -22.52 14.79
N ASP A 114 -8.60 -22.97 13.56
CA ASP A 114 -9.17 -22.47 12.30
C ASP A 114 -8.77 -21.01 11.94
N THR A 115 -7.89 -20.37 12.71
CA THR A 115 -7.29 -19.11 12.28
C THR A 115 -6.39 -19.34 11.07
N HIS A 116 -6.38 -18.42 10.13
CA HIS A 116 -5.62 -18.55 8.89
C HIS A 116 -4.98 -17.23 8.48
N ALA A 117 -4.00 -17.32 7.61
CA ALA A 117 -3.41 -16.19 6.91
C ALA A 117 -2.98 -16.62 5.50
N GLU A 118 -3.19 -15.73 4.55
CA GLU A 118 -2.86 -15.93 3.15
C GLU A 118 -1.58 -15.20 2.78
N THR A 119 -0.88 -15.77 1.81
CA THR A 119 0.20 -15.14 1.07
C THR A 119 0.22 -15.70 -0.35
N ALA A 120 0.96 -15.09 -1.25
CA ALA A 120 1.11 -15.62 -2.60
C ALA A 120 2.52 -16.15 -2.86
N LEU A 121 2.63 -17.05 -3.81
CA LEU A 121 3.89 -17.62 -4.30
C LEU A 121 3.98 -17.42 -5.81
N ASP A 122 4.90 -16.57 -6.24
CA ASP A 122 5.24 -16.36 -7.65
C ASP A 122 6.33 -17.34 -8.07
N VAL A 123 6.04 -18.22 -9.03
CA VAL A 123 6.99 -19.17 -9.61
C VAL A 123 7.39 -18.69 -11.00
N SER A 124 8.42 -17.86 -11.05
CA SER A 124 8.90 -17.23 -12.28
C SER A 124 10.41 -17.24 -12.39
N SER A 125 10.91 -17.56 -13.59
CA SER A 125 12.34 -17.45 -13.90
C SER A 125 12.80 -16.02 -14.09
N SER A 126 11.86 -15.07 -14.29
CA SER A 126 12.13 -13.64 -14.46
C SER A 126 10.96 -12.78 -13.98
N TRP A 127 11.24 -11.75 -13.22
CA TRP A 127 10.28 -10.75 -12.79
C TRP A 127 9.65 -9.98 -13.97
N THR A 128 10.27 -9.97 -15.14
CA THR A 128 9.84 -9.15 -16.30
C THR A 128 8.53 -9.61 -16.92
N ARG A 129 8.06 -10.81 -16.60
CA ARG A 129 6.80 -11.33 -17.14
C ARG A 129 5.58 -10.72 -16.46
N PHE A 130 5.59 -10.68 -15.13
CA PHE A 130 4.55 -10.08 -14.30
C PHE A 130 5.19 -9.07 -13.33
N PRO A 131 5.61 -7.89 -13.81
CA PRO A 131 6.38 -6.93 -13.02
C PRO A 131 5.48 -6.18 -12.03
N ARG A 132 5.43 -6.60 -10.78
CA ARG A 132 4.85 -5.84 -9.68
C ARG A 132 5.89 -4.83 -9.22
N MET A 133 5.78 -3.63 -9.75
CA MET A 133 6.79 -2.59 -9.58
C MET A 133 6.52 -1.72 -8.37
N GLY A 134 7.51 -1.59 -7.50
CA GLY A 134 7.61 -0.56 -6.49
C GLY A 134 8.72 0.44 -6.79
N TYR A 135 8.95 1.39 -5.90
CA TYR A 135 10.02 2.37 -6.07
C TYR A 135 10.88 2.56 -4.82
N VAL A 136 12.11 2.99 -5.03
CA VAL A 136 13.03 3.46 -3.98
C VAL A 136 13.40 4.88 -4.31
N SER A 137 13.25 5.78 -3.35
CA SER A 137 13.47 7.21 -3.55
C SER A 137 14.33 7.87 -2.47
N HIS A 138 14.68 7.16 -1.40
CA HIS A 138 15.48 7.68 -0.29
C HIS A 138 16.77 6.89 -0.13
N PHE A 139 17.88 7.54 -0.46
CA PHE A 139 19.22 6.94 -0.51
C PHE A 139 20.16 7.44 0.58
N LYS A 140 19.62 8.14 1.58
CA LYS A 140 20.39 8.61 2.74
C LYS A 140 20.88 7.44 3.61
N PRO A 141 21.92 7.63 4.42
CA PRO A 141 22.44 6.56 5.27
C PRO A 141 21.43 6.14 6.35
N THR A 142 21.58 4.93 6.87
CA THR A 142 20.88 4.47 8.07
C THR A 142 21.34 5.26 9.30
N ALA A 143 20.42 5.54 10.23
CA ALA A 143 20.72 6.25 11.45
C ALA A 143 21.81 5.51 12.28
N PRO A 144 22.77 6.23 12.88
CA PRO A 144 23.74 5.61 13.78
C PRO A 144 23.08 5.14 15.07
N ALA A 145 23.62 4.09 15.67
CA ALA A 145 23.13 3.58 16.96
C ALA A 145 23.38 4.58 18.12
N ASP A 146 24.50 5.33 18.06
CA ASP A 146 24.80 6.39 19.03
C ASP A 146 24.46 7.76 18.43
N ILE A 147 23.43 8.40 18.98
CA ILE A 147 22.92 9.70 18.56
C ILE A 147 23.39 10.87 19.44
N THR A 148 24.23 10.62 20.43
CA THR A 148 24.61 11.63 21.45
C THR A 148 25.55 12.70 20.93
N THR A 149 26.22 12.48 19.80
CA THR A 149 27.28 13.33 19.25
C THR A 149 27.02 13.89 17.85
N GLY A 150 25.80 13.77 17.31
CA GLY A 150 25.50 14.25 15.96
C GLY A 150 25.61 15.77 15.81
N THR A 151 26.48 16.24 14.92
CA THR A 151 26.61 17.64 14.52
C THR A 151 26.23 17.91 13.07
N SER A 152 25.73 16.90 12.37
CA SER A 152 25.40 16.93 10.94
C SER A 152 23.91 17.21 10.73
N TYR A 153 23.58 17.98 9.71
CA TYR A 153 22.22 18.28 9.28
C TYR A 153 21.62 17.15 8.39
N GLU A 154 22.18 15.94 8.46
CA GLU A 154 21.77 14.83 7.64
C GLU A 154 20.53 14.15 8.21
N SER A 155 19.57 13.85 7.33
CA SER A 155 18.50 12.93 7.65
C SER A 155 18.99 11.49 7.45
N TYR A 156 18.36 10.56 8.14
CA TYR A 156 18.67 9.13 8.07
C TYR A 156 17.46 8.32 7.65
N LEU A 157 17.66 7.07 7.21
CA LEU A 157 16.58 6.12 7.02
C LEU A 157 16.03 5.71 8.38
N SER A 158 14.73 5.63 8.54
CA SER A 158 14.07 5.14 9.76
C SER A 158 14.19 3.63 9.90
N LEU A 159 14.15 2.89 8.78
CA LEU A 159 14.47 1.46 8.70
C LEU A 159 15.69 1.25 7.81
N THR A 160 16.28 0.08 7.89
CA THR A 160 17.39 -0.33 6.99
C THR A 160 16.86 -0.72 5.61
N PRO A 161 17.70 -0.71 4.55
CA PRO A 161 17.32 -1.25 3.25
C PRO A 161 16.74 -2.65 3.33
N SER A 162 17.29 -3.53 4.17
CA SER A 162 16.82 -4.90 4.35
C SER A 162 15.39 -4.96 4.92
N GLU A 163 15.08 -4.10 5.90
CA GLU A 163 13.73 -4.02 6.48
C GLU A 163 12.70 -3.51 5.45
N TYR A 164 13.04 -2.49 4.65
CA TYR A 164 12.15 -2.01 3.57
C TYR A 164 11.93 -3.06 2.49
N ILE A 165 13.00 -3.75 2.05
CA ILE A 165 12.90 -4.82 1.05
C ILE A 165 12.05 -5.98 1.57
N ALA A 166 12.24 -6.40 2.82
CA ALA A 166 11.44 -7.46 3.43
C ALA A 166 9.95 -7.09 3.45
N LYS A 167 9.61 -5.86 3.83
CA LYS A 167 8.22 -5.38 3.82
C LYS A 167 7.61 -5.40 2.42
N LEU A 168 8.29 -4.84 1.43
CA LEU A 168 7.80 -4.81 0.05
C LEU A 168 7.66 -6.21 -0.56
N SER A 169 8.59 -7.12 -0.27
CA SER A 169 8.57 -8.47 -0.83
C SER A 169 7.57 -9.39 -0.13
N GLN A 170 7.48 -9.34 1.22
CA GLN A 170 6.72 -10.29 2.01
C GLN A 170 5.24 -9.88 2.17
N ASP A 171 4.96 -8.57 2.32
CA ASP A 171 3.60 -8.07 2.51
C ASP A 171 2.90 -7.74 1.19
N TYR A 172 3.66 -7.34 0.16
CA TYR A 172 3.10 -6.81 -1.08
C TYR A 172 3.62 -7.51 -2.35
N HIS A 173 4.42 -8.54 -2.22
CA HIS A 173 4.96 -9.33 -3.36
C HIS A 173 5.58 -8.48 -4.47
N ILE A 174 6.08 -7.28 -4.14
CA ILE A 174 6.80 -6.44 -5.09
C ILE A 174 8.04 -7.20 -5.57
N ASN A 175 8.19 -7.36 -6.88
CA ASN A 175 9.27 -8.15 -7.47
C ASN A 175 10.25 -7.34 -8.32
N THR A 176 10.02 -6.03 -8.45
CA THR A 176 10.99 -5.12 -9.10
C THR A 176 10.88 -3.70 -8.53
N LEU A 177 12.00 -2.99 -8.49
CA LEU A 177 12.10 -1.67 -7.88
C LEU A 177 12.69 -0.66 -8.86
N GLN A 178 12.00 0.47 -9.04
CA GLN A 178 12.52 1.64 -9.72
C GLN A 178 13.27 2.53 -8.72
N TYR A 179 14.55 2.77 -8.94
CA TYR A 179 15.37 3.66 -8.13
C TYR A 179 15.24 5.08 -8.67
N TYR A 180 14.32 5.86 -8.10
CA TYR A 180 13.93 7.16 -8.64
C TYR A 180 14.90 8.27 -8.19
N ASP A 181 15.42 9.05 -9.16
CA ASP A 181 16.33 10.19 -8.92
C ASP A 181 17.55 9.86 -8.04
N TRP A 182 18.10 8.65 -8.17
CA TRP A 182 19.26 8.18 -7.41
C TRP A 182 20.59 8.76 -7.91
N GLN A 183 20.65 9.15 -9.18
CA GLN A 183 21.85 9.47 -9.95
C GLN A 183 22.53 10.77 -9.50
N TYR A 184 23.83 10.84 -9.71
CA TYR A 184 24.59 12.08 -9.49
C TYR A 184 24.15 13.19 -10.47
N ARG A 185 24.04 12.85 -11.75
CA ARG A 185 23.61 13.72 -12.85
C ARG A 185 22.91 12.88 -13.90
N HIS A 186 22.04 13.47 -14.70
CA HIS A 186 21.32 12.68 -15.72
C HIS A 186 22.25 12.18 -16.84
N GLU A 187 23.17 13.01 -17.29
CA GLU A 187 24.16 12.65 -18.30
C GLU A 187 25.35 11.86 -17.73
N GLN A 188 25.56 11.86 -16.45
CA GLN A 188 26.63 11.16 -15.74
C GLN A 188 26.08 10.57 -14.43
N PRO A 189 25.36 9.46 -14.48
CA PRO A 189 24.68 8.92 -13.29
C PRO A 189 25.65 8.46 -12.19
N VAL A 190 26.85 8.00 -12.55
CA VAL A 190 27.85 7.53 -11.61
C VAL A 190 28.76 8.68 -11.17
N ALA A 191 28.70 9.05 -9.90
CA ALA A 191 29.59 10.04 -9.31
C ALA A 191 31.03 9.54 -9.22
N THR A 192 32.00 10.46 -9.35
CA THR A 192 33.44 10.16 -9.31
C THR A 192 34.19 11.12 -8.39
N GLY A 193 35.46 10.81 -8.10
CA GLY A 193 36.33 11.66 -7.26
C GLY A 193 35.82 11.77 -5.83
N ASP A 194 35.78 12.95 -5.28
CA ASP A 194 35.38 13.22 -3.89
C ASP A 194 33.86 12.96 -3.64
N LEU A 195 33.07 12.84 -4.70
CA LEU A 195 31.65 12.56 -4.63
C LEU A 195 31.32 11.07 -4.84
N ALA A 196 32.30 10.20 -5.05
CA ALA A 196 32.08 8.80 -5.42
C ALA A 196 31.27 7.99 -4.40
N ASP A 197 31.35 8.35 -3.12
CA ASP A 197 30.65 7.64 -2.03
C ASP A 197 29.34 8.33 -1.61
N LYS A 198 29.22 9.64 -1.89
CA LYS A 198 28.09 10.45 -1.47
C LYS A 198 27.97 11.71 -2.34
N TRP A 199 26.78 11.97 -2.85
CA TRP A 199 26.52 13.13 -3.70
C TRP A 199 25.18 13.78 -3.39
N PRO A 200 25.03 15.12 -3.64
CA PRO A 200 23.76 15.80 -3.47
C PRO A 200 22.76 15.37 -4.56
N LEU A 201 21.52 15.20 -4.18
CA LEU A 201 20.41 14.99 -5.13
C LEU A 201 19.92 16.33 -5.66
N TRP A 202 19.57 16.37 -6.96
CA TRP A 202 19.25 17.62 -7.65
C TRP A 202 17.88 18.19 -7.28
N TYR A 203 16.92 17.30 -7.03
CA TYR A 203 15.52 17.65 -6.77
C TYR A 203 15.14 17.66 -5.30
N ARG A 204 16.07 17.30 -4.41
CA ARG A 204 15.77 17.11 -2.99
C ARG A 204 16.89 17.69 -2.12
N ASP A 205 16.49 18.25 -1.00
CA ASP A 205 17.42 18.78 -0.01
C ASP A 205 18.09 17.64 0.78
N THR A 206 18.66 16.65 0.08
CA THR A 206 19.31 15.48 0.67
C THR A 206 20.45 14.94 -0.20
N TYR A 207 21.21 14.00 0.36
CA TYR A 207 22.29 13.29 -0.32
C TYR A 207 21.92 11.85 -0.61
N ALA A 208 22.47 11.30 -1.70
CA ALA A 208 22.52 9.87 -1.94
C ALA A 208 23.82 9.28 -1.41
N SER A 209 23.74 8.11 -0.78
CA SER A 209 24.85 7.29 -0.33
C SER A 209 25.02 6.08 -1.25
N LYS A 210 26.20 5.92 -1.83
CA LYS A 210 26.51 4.73 -2.64
C LYS A 210 26.29 3.44 -1.86
N LYS A 211 26.68 3.43 -0.58
CA LYS A 211 26.47 2.26 0.29
C LYS A 211 25.01 1.89 0.40
N THR A 212 24.13 2.87 0.66
CA THR A 212 22.69 2.61 0.80
C THR A 212 22.08 2.07 -0.47
N ILE A 213 22.41 2.65 -1.64
CA ILE A 213 21.95 2.14 -2.94
C ILE A 213 22.44 0.70 -3.16
N THR A 214 23.70 0.42 -2.84
CA THR A 214 24.26 -0.92 -3.01
C THR A 214 23.63 -1.93 -2.05
N ASP A 215 23.30 -1.52 -0.82
CA ASP A 215 22.61 -2.36 0.15
C ASP A 215 21.19 -2.69 -0.36
N TYR A 216 20.42 -1.71 -0.84
CA TYR A 216 19.12 -1.94 -1.47
C TYR A 216 19.20 -2.95 -2.62
N ILE A 217 20.14 -2.78 -3.56
CA ILE A 217 20.31 -3.69 -4.71
C ILE A 217 20.67 -5.10 -4.25
N LYS A 218 21.56 -5.21 -3.25
CA LYS A 218 21.96 -6.50 -2.68
C LYS A 218 20.78 -7.21 -2.02
N ASP A 219 20.00 -6.49 -1.21
CA ASP A 219 18.89 -7.08 -0.47
C ASP A 219 17.70 -7.39 -1.40
N ALA A 220 17.46 -6.56 -2.43
CA ALA A 220 16.53 -6.86 -3.50
C ALA A 220 16.91 -8.17 -4.24
N LYS A 221 18.19 -8.35 -4.59
CA LYS A 221 18.68 -9.61 -5.19
C LYS A 221 18.50 -10.83 -4.29
N ASN A 222 18.70 -10.67 -2.98
CA ASN A 222 18.46 -11.75 -2.03
C ASN A 222 16.99 -12.17 -2.01
N ALA A 223 16.07 -11.24 -2.22
CA ALA A 223 14.63 -11.45 -2.34
C ALA A 223 14.19 -11.81 -3.79
N ASN A 224 15.10 -12.05 -4.71
CA ASN A 224 14.82 -12.26 -6.15
C ASN A 224 14.01 -11.13 -6.80
N MET A 225 14.27 -9.89 -6.39
CA MET A 225 13.67 -8.71 -6.98
C MET A 225 14.62 -8.07 -8.00
N GLY A 226 14.07 -7.52 -9.09
CA GLY A 226 14.80 -6.70 -10.04
C GLY A 226 15.06 -5.28 -9.51
N SER A 227 16.18 -4.69 -9.88
CA SER A 227 16.56 -3.32 -9.56
C SER A 227 16.76 -2.51 -10.83
N LEU A 228 15.98 -1.44 -11.03
CA LEU A 228 15.96 -0.63 -12.23
C LEU A 228 16.52 0.76 -11.96
N ALA A 229 17.59 1.13 -12.63
CA ALA A 229 18.09 2.50 -12.61
C ALA A 229 17.14 3.43 -13.36
N TYR A 230 16.56 4.42 -12.69
CA TYR A 230 15.86 5.53 -13.35
C TYR A 230 16.85 6.40 -14.12
N SER A 231 16.52 6.78 -15.33
CA SER A 231 17.36 7.60 -16.19
C SER A 231 16.50 8.37 -17.21
N MET A 232 16.69 9.67 -17.30
CA MET A 232 16.06 10.49 -18.35
C MET A 232 16.65 10.17 -19.72
N ALA A 233 15.80 10.02 -20.75
CA ALA A 233 16.23 9.70 -22.11
C ALA A 233 17.15 10.76 -22.71
N TYR A 234 17.01 12.02 -22.34
CA TYR A 234 17.57 13.15 -23.07
C TYR A 234 17.96 14.37 -22.21
N ALA A 235 18.28 14.16 -20.92
CA ALA A 235 18.65 15.27 -20.05
C ALA A 235 20.13 15.34 -19.75
N ALA A 236 20.70 16.56 -19.78
CA ALA A 236 22.02 16.88 -19.25
C ALA A 236 21.91 18.07 -18.28
N ASN A 237 22.61 18.00 -17.15
CA ASN A 237 22.59 19.05 -16.12
C ASN A 237 23.58 20.19 -16.45
N ASP A 238 23.50 21.31 -15.71
CA ASP A 238 24.44 22.42 -15.83
C ASP A 238 25.91 21.97 -15.82
N ASN A 239 26.75 22.65 -16.60
CA ASN A 239 28.19 22.39 -16.69
C ASN A 239 28.53 20.96 -17.16
N TYR A 240 27.70 20.36 -18.01
CA TYR A 240 28.09 19.12 -18.67
C TYR A 240 29.33 19.34 -19.55
N ASP A 241 30.13 18.27 -19.78
CA ASP A 241 31.34 18.36 -20.59
C ASP A 241 31.01 18.59 -22.07
N THR A 242 31.18 19.81 -22.54
CA THR A 242 30.96 20.21 -23.95
C THR A 242 31.98 19.62 -24.93
N ASN A 243 33.11 19.07 -24.43
CA ASN A 243 34.02 18.34 -25.30
C ASN A 243 33.47 16.99 -25.71
N THR A 244 32.65 16.38 -24.87
CA THR A 244 32.04 15.08 -25.09
C THR A 244 30.62 15.23 -25.58
N ILE A 245 29.75 15.97 -24.88
CA ILE A 245 28.36 16.25 -25.21
C ILE A 245 28.31 17.53 -26.06
N LYS A 246 27.95 17.40 -27.34
CA LYS A 246 28.01 18.50 -28.28
C LYS A 246 26.80 19.40 -28.16
N ASP A 247 27.01 20.74 -28.23
CA ASP A 247 25.94 21.73 -28.13
C ASP A 247 24.93 21.62 -29.29
N GLU A 248 25.36 21.14 -30.46
CA GLU A 248 24.50 20.84 -31.58
C GLU A 248 23.51 19.68 -31.35
N TRP A 249 23.68 18.88 -30.32
CA TRP A 249 22.72 17.83 -29.93
C TRP A 249 21.54 18.38 -29.11
N ARG A 250 21.61 19.66 -28.69
CA ARG A 250 20.57 20.26 -27.86
C ARG A 250 19.32 20.57 -28.66
N LEU A 251 18.18 20.26 -28.07
CA LEU A 251 16.86 20.63 -28.59
C LEU A 251 16.56 22.12 -28.34
N ARG A 252 15.72 22.66 -29.19
CA ARG A 252 15.31 24.05 -29.15
C ARG A 252 13.78 24.17 -29.19
N GLU A 253 13.30 25.26 -28.63
CA GLU A 253 11.93 25.71 -28.77
C GLU A 253 11.68 26.34 -30.12
N ASP A 254 10.42 26.59 -30.49
CA ASP A 254 10.04 27.20 -31.78
C ASP A 254 10.66 28.58 -32.00
N ASN A 255 10.92 29.32 -30.92
CA ASN A 255 11.59 30.62 -30.97
C ASN A 255 13.12 30.56 -31.14
N GLY A 256 13.68 29.36 -31.25
CA GLY A 256 15.10 29.08 -31.37
C GLY A 256 15.89 29.05 -30.07
N SER A 257 15.29 29.34 -28.89
CA SER A 257 15.93 29.17 -27.61
C SER A 257 16.11 27.67 -27.27
N TYR A 258 17.05 27.35 -26.42
CA TYR A 258 17.22 25.96 -25.97
C TYR A 258 16.02 25.49 -25.17
N TRP A 259 15.62 24.23 -25.33
CA TRP A 259 14.67 23.59 -24.46
C TRP A 259 15.35 23.23 -23.14
N VAL A 260 14.96 23.91 -22.07
CA VAL A 260 15.58 23.83 -20.74
C VAL A 260 14.50 23.75 -19.67
N ARG A 261 14.67 22.86 -18.69
CA ARG A 261 13.86 22.86 -17.47
C ARG A 261 14.65 23.53 -16.34
N ASP A 262 14.02 24.43 -15.59
CA ASP A 262 14.53 25.00 -14.34
C ASP A 262 14.17 24.02 -13.21
N LEU A 263 15.19 23.58 -12.45
CA LEU A 263 15.05 22.61 -11.35
C LEU A 263 15.09 23.28 -9.98
N GLY A 264 15.06 24.61 -9.95
CA GLY A 264 15.17 25.37 -8.71
C GLY A 264 16.62 25.63 -8.27
N GLU A 265 16.80 26.02 -7.02
CA GLU A 265 18.09 26.40 -6.46
C GLU A 265 18.95 25.19 -6.05
N GLN A 266 20.28 25.31 -6.23
CA GLN A 266 21.25 24.32 -5.75
C GLN A 266 21.39 24.43 -4.23
N TRP A 267 20.55 23.72 -3.50
CA TRP A 267 20.46 23.78 -2.03
C TRP A 267 21.81 23.50 -1.33
N TRP A 268 22.65 22.64 -1.91
CA TRP A 268 23.95 22.20 -1.36
C TRP A 268 25.08 23.20 -1.55
N VAL A 269 24.88 24.27 -2.36
CA VAL A 269 25.91 25.28 -2.59
C VAL A 269 25.90 26.31 -1.46
N PRO A 270 26.99 26.43 -0.66
CA PRO A 270 27.09 27.45 0.37
C PRO A 270 26.99 28.83 -0.26
N THR A 271 26.03 29.63 0.18
CA THR A 271 25.83 30.98 -0.36
C THR A 271 25.75 31.98 0.77
N PRO A 272 26.48 33.14 0.69
CA PRO A 272 26.37 34.18 1.69
C PRO A 272 24.94 34.72 1.86
N LYS A 273 24.60 35.14 3.08
CA LYS A 273 23.25 35.70 3.36
C LYS A 273 22.94 36.87 2.43
N GLY A 274 21.81 36.84 1.78
CA GLY A 274 21.32 37.85 0.83
C GLY A 274 21.85 37.71 -0.61
N VAL A 275 22.55 36.62 -0.92
CA VAL A 275 22.91 36.21 -2.28
C VAL A 275 22.05 35.02 -2.68
N ASN A 276 21.44 35.08 -3.88
CA ASN A 276 20.66 33.97 -4.39
C ASN A 276 21.58 32.77 -4.69
N LYS A 277 21.12 31.58 -4.37
CA LYS A 277 21.79 30.33 -4.77
C LYS A 277 21.81 30.18 -6.29
N PRO A 278 22.84 29.55 -6.88
CA PRO A 278 22.79 29.19 -8.28
C PRO A 278 21.61 28.27 -8.56
N LYS A 279 21.00 28.43 -9.73
CA LYS A 279 19.92 27.56 -10.18
C LYS A 279 20.48 26.32 -10.87
N SER A 280 19.70 25.25 -10.81
CA SER A 280 19.94 24.00 -11.55
C SER A 280 19.06 23.95 -12.78
N HIS A 281 19.61 23.44 -13.87
CA HIS A 281 18.86 23.26 -15.12
C HIS A 281 19.09 21.88 -15.71
N GLN A 282 18.10 21.43 -16.50
CA GLN A 282 18.22 20.30 -17.40
C GLN A 282 18.15 20.80 -18.85
N PHE A 283 19.17 20.51 -19.63
CA PHE A 283 19.20 20.77 -21.06
C PHE A 283 18.78 19.53 -21.82
N MET A 284 17.77 19.65 -22.68
CA MET A 284 17.22 18.54 -23.40
C MET A 284 17.98 18.26 -24.68
N MET A 285 18.39 17.01 -24.86
CA MET A 285 19.19 16.51 -25.98
C MET A 285 18.32 15.79 -27.01
N ASN A 286 18.72 15.86 -28.28
CA ASN A 286 18.01 15.22 -29.37
C ASN A 286 18.36 13.72 -29.46
N VAL A 287 17.46 12.84 -29.01
CA VAL A 287 17.64 11.39 -29.07
C VAL A 287 17.69 10.85 -30.50
N ASN A 288 17.28 11.62 -31.52
CA ASN A 288 17.49 11.22 -32.93
C ASN A 288 18.97 11.31 -33.34
N THR A 289 19.79 12.02 -32.56
CA THR A 289 21.24 12.12 -32.81
C THR A 289 21.98 10.89 -32.30
N GLN A 290 22.63 10.16 -33.19
CA GLN A 290 23.38 8.95 -32.85
C GLN A 290 24.44 9.22 -31.77
N GLY A 291 25.18 10.33 -31.88
CA GLY A 291 26.21 10.67 -30.88
C GLY A 291 25.67 10.83 -29.45
N TRP A 292 24.45 11.39 -29.29
CA TRP A 292 23.81 11.43 -27.98
C TRP A 292 23.42 10.02 -27.50
N ARG A 293 22.80 9.20 -28.37
CA ARG A 293 22.43 7.84 -28.00
C ARG A 293 23.64 6.98 -27.64
N ASP A 294 24.73 7.05 -28.41
CA ASP A 294 25.98 6.36 -28.09
C ASP A 294 26.49 6.75 -26.70
N TYR A 295 26.52 8.06 -26.42
CA TYR A 295 26.98 8.59 -25.15
C TYR A 295 26.12 8.12 -23.95
N ILE A 296 24.79 8.31 -24.06
CA ILE A 296 23.92 8.03 -22.93
C ILE A 296 23.77 6.52 -22.64
N THR A 297 23.79 5.69 -23.69
CA THR A 297 23.78 4.22 -23.51
C THR A 297 25.07 3.70 -22.88
N ASP A 298 26.24 4.36 -23.14
CA ASP A 298 27.49 4.06 -22.43
C ASP A 298 27.38 4.41 -20.92
N GLN A 299 26.64 5.49 -20.59
CA GLN A 299 26.36 5.82 -19.18
C GLN A 299 25.43 4.78 -18.53
N TYR A 300 24.48 4.21 -19.27
CA TYR A 300 23.62 3.12 -18.77
C TYR A 300 24.43 1.83 -18.53
N VAL A 301 25.41 1.52 -19.36
CA VAL A 301 26.38 0.46 -19.07
C VAL A 301 27.19 0.78 -17.81
N ALA A 302 27.69 2.00 -17.68
CA ALA A 302 28.50 2.41 -16.51
C ALA A 302 27.71 2.29 -15.19
N GLN A 303 26.43 2.69 -15.14
CA GLN A 303 25.60 2.54 -13.92
C GLN A 303 25.36 1.07 -13.57
N LYS A 304 25.08 0.21 -14.57
CA LYS A 304 24.96 -1.23 -14.38
C LYS A 304 26.26 -1.80 -13.79
N ASP A 305 27.41 -1.48 -14.38
CA ASP A 305 28.70 -2.02 -13.96
C ASP A 305 29.13 -1.51 -12.57
N ALA A 306 28.78 -0.26 -12.21
CA ALA A 306 29.14 0.34 -10.93
C ALA A 306 28.28 -0.12 -9.75
N PHE A 307 27.01 -0.45 -9.98
CA PHE A 307 26.04 -0.76 -8.92
C PHE A 307 25.42 -2.16 -9.05
N GLY A 308 25.39 -2.72 -10.25
CA GLY A 308 24.80 -4.03 -10.52
C GLY A 308 23.29 -3.99 -10.69
N PHE A 309 22.75 -2.91 -11.24
CA PHE A 309 21.33 -2.83 -11.63
C PHE A 309 20.96 -3.92 -12.65
N ASP A 310 19.74 -4.44 -12.52
CA ASP A 310 19.18 -5.49 -13.38
C ASP A 310 18.46 -4.94 -14.61
N GLY A 311 18.33 -3.62 -14.68
CA GLY A 311 17.73 -2.94 -15.82
C GLY A 311 17.84 -1.42 -15.76
N THR A 312 17.34 -0.79 -16.82
CA THR A 312 17.22 0.67 -16.94
C THR A 312 15.77 1.05 -17.18
N HIS A 313 15.23 1.94 -16.38
CA HIS A 313 13.95 2.62 -16.63
C HIS A 313 14.24 3.94 -17.32
N ILE A 314 13.85 4.07 -18.57
CA ILE A 314 14.05 5.27 -19.39
C ILE A 314 12.83 6.16 -19.25
N ASP A 315 13.02 7.34 -18.69
CA ASP A 315 11.96 8.32 -18.51
C ASP A 315 11.92 9.35 -19.65
N THR A 316 10.71 9.79 -20.01
CA THR A 316 10.47 10.81 -21.04
C THR A 316 9.42 11.82 -20.58
N LEU A 317 9.40 12.97 -21.26
CA LEU A 317 8.40 14.02 -21.04
C LEU A 317 7.23 13.93 -22.05
N GLY A 318 6.96 12.74 -22.56
CA GLY A 318 5.91 12.51 -23.58
C GLY A 318 6.32 12.93 -24.99
N GLN A 319 5.32 12.92 -25.89
CA GLN A 319 5.53 13.28 -27.28
C GLN A 319 5.56 14.80 -27.47
N THR A 320 6.74 15.32 -27.77
CA THR A 320 6.94 16.74 -28.05
C THR A 320 7.65 16.92 -29.37
N VAL A 321 7.11 17.79 -30.21
CA VAL A 321 7.80 18.24 -31.42
C VAL A 321 8.65 19.46 -31.04
N LYS A 322 9.95 19.35 -31.23
CA LYS A 322 10.95 20.40 -30.93
C LYS A 322 11.76 20.71 -32.17
N LYS A 323 12.69 21.65 -32.06
CA LYS A 323 13.63 21.99 -33.15
C LYS A 323 15.00 21.39 -32.86
N ASP A 324 15.66 20.95 -33.94
CA ASP A 324 17.09 20.63 -33.91
C ASP A 324 17.97 21.90 -33.95
N ALA A 325 19.27 21.74 -33.93
CA ALA A 325 20.21 22.86 -34.04
C ALA A 325 20.13 23.63 -35.37
N SER A 326 19.60 23.02 -36.43
CA SER A 326 19.40 23.63 -37.75
C SER A 326 18.00 24.28 -37.87
N GLY A 327 17.16 24.18 -36.85
CA GLY A 327 15.80 24.74 -36.85
C GLY A 327 14.73 23.85 -37.48
N ASN A 328 15.08 22.60 -37.83
CA ASN A 328 14.10 21.65 -38.36
C ASN A 328 13.25 21.08 -37.20
N SER A 329 11.96 20.84 -37.46
CA SER A 329 11.11 20.11 -36.54
C SER A 329 11.54 18.63 -36.41
N VAL A 330 11.66 18.13 -35.21
CA VAL A 330 12.03 16.76 -34.93
C VAL A 330 10.97 16.10 -34.07
N ASP A 331 10.52 14.92 -34.48
CA ASP A 331 9.75 13.96 -33.69
C ASP A 331 10.75 13.03 -33.02
N LEU A 332 10.66 12.92 -31.69
CA LEU A 332 11.62 12.14 -30.91
C LEU A 332 11.35 10.64 -30.91
N THR A 333 10.19 10.20 -31.42
CA THR A 333 9.71 8.81 -31.30
C THR A 333 10.67 7.78 -31.91
N ASP A 334 11.22 8.07 -33.12
CA ASP A 334 12.16 7.15 -33.80
C ASP A 334 13.48 7.02 -33.01
N GLY A 335 13.96 8.14 -32.45
CA GLY A 335 15.14 8.16 -31.59
C GLY A 335 14.93 7.44 -30.26
N LEU A 336 13.75 7.56 -29.68
CA LEU A 336 13.39 6.82 -28.44
C LEU A 336 13.31 5.32 -28.72
N THR A 337 12.70 4.90 -29.83
CA THR A 337 12.68 3.49 -30.25
C THR A 337 14.11 2.95 -30.43
N ALA A 338 14.99 3.72 -31.09
CA ALA A 338 16.38 3.35 -31.24
C ALA A 338 17.12 3.28 -29.88
N LEU A 339 16.89 4.25 -28.99
CA LEU A 339 17.49 4.29 -27.66
C LEU A 339 17.14 3.05 -26.83
N VAL A 340 15.87 2.64 -26.82
CA VAL A 340 15.42 1.43 -26.11
C VAL A 340 16.13 0.19 -26.66
N ASN A 341 16.17 0.03 -27.98
CA ASN A 341 16.81 -1.13 -28.62
C ASN A 341 18.33 -1.16 -28.37
N GLU A 342 18.99 0.01 -28.47
CA GLU A 342 20.43 0.15 -28.23
C GLU A 342 20.76 -0.10 -26.75
N THR A 343 19.93 0.38 -25.82
CA THR A 343 20.07 0.15 -24.38
C THR A 343 19.99 -1.34 -24.06
N ALA A 344 18.91 -2.00 -24.48
CA ALA A 344 18.73 -3.44 -24.26
C ALA A 344 19.88 -4.26 -24.84
N SER A 345 20.34 -3.91 -26.05
CA SER A 345 21.47 -4.60 -26.71
C SER A 345 22.81 -4.38 -26.01
N LYS A 346 23.14 -3.15 -25.58
CA LYS A 346 24.43 -2.82 -24.96
C LYS A 346 24.51 -3.31 -23.51
N THR A 347 23.44 -3.13 -22.73
CA THR A 347 23.45 -3.53 -21.32
C THR A 347 23.22 -5.02 -21.13
N GLY A 348 22.46 -5.66 -22.03
CA GLY A 348 22.02 -7.05 -21.90
C GLY A 348 21.08 -7.25 -20.70
N THR A 349 20.40 -6.19 -20.25
CA THR A 349 19.47 -6.19 -19.11
C THR A 349 18.09 -5.69 -19.50
N ALA A 350 17.12 -5.79 -18.59
CA ALA A 350 15.77 -5.28 -18.83
C ALA A 350 15.78 -3.77 -19.15
N THR A 351 14.93 -3.35 -20.06
CA THR A 351 14.77 -1.94 -20.41
C THR A 351 13.29 -1.60 -20.40
N GLY A 352 12.88 -0.65 -19.59
CA GLY A 352 11.54 -0.07 -19.59
C GLY A 352 11.54 1.35 -20.12
N ILE A 353 10.40 1.83 -20.58
CA ILE A 353 10.25 3.21 -21.04
C ILE A 353 8.94 3.80 -20.58
N ASN A 354 9.00 5.03 -20.05
CA ASN A 354 7.83 5.84 -19.73
C ASN A 354 7.30 6.53 -20.99
N LEU A 355 6.03 6.30 -21.28
CA LEU A 355 5.27 6.90 -22.38
C LEU A 355 4.05 7.63 -21.79
N PRO A 356 4.21 8.84 -21.24
CA PRO A 356 3.11 9.58 -20.64
C PRO A 356 1.89 9.65 -21.58
N ASP A 357 0.70 9.31 -21.05
CA ASP A 357 -0.56 9.20 -21.81
C ASP A 357 -0.45 8.35 -23.09
N GLY A 358 0.49 7.40 -23.12
CA GLY A 358 0.72 6.52 -24.27
C GLY A 358 1.38 7.18 -25.47
N ALA A 359 2.04 8.30 -25.28
CA ALA A 359 2.71 9.03 -26.38
C ALA A 359 3.72 8.16 -27.14
N GLY A 360 3.47 7.90 -28.42
CA GLY A 360 4.35 7.12 -29.29
C GLY A 360 4.27 5.59 -29.12
N THR A 361 3.30 5.06 -28.37
CA THR A 361 3.18 3.61 -28.12
C THR A 361 3.12 2.77 -29.39
N ASP A 362 2.52 3.27 -30.46
CA ASP A 362 2.41 2.57 -31.76
C ASP A 362 3.78 2.26 -32.39
N LYS A 363 4.78 3.11 -32.18
CA LYS A 363 6.14 2.94 -32.68
C LYS A 363 7.09 2.31 -31.64
N ILE A 364 7.01 2.77 -30.38
CA ILE A 364 7.93 2.36 -29.31
C ILE A 364 7.49 1.04 -28.68
N GLY A 365 6.19 0.77 -28.62
CA GLY A 365 5.65 -0.46 -28.04
C GLY A 365 6.24 -1.75 -28.61
N PRO A 366 6.40 -1.90 -29.94
CA PRO A 366 7.04 -3.07 -30.54
C PRO A 366 8.57 -3.19 -30.33
N SER A 367 9.24 -2.20 -29.72
CA SER A 367 10.69 -2.21 -29.47
C SER A 367 11.15 -3.34 -28.54
N SER A 368 12.43 -3.38 -28.16
CA SER A 368 13.01 -4.31 -27.20
C SER A 368 12.69 -3.97 -25.73
N ALA A 369 11.73 -3.08 -25.48
CA ALA A 369 11.28 -2.81 -24.11
C ALA A 369 10.73 -4.08 -23.46
N SER A 370 11.10 -4.31 -22.20
CA SER A 370 10.60 -5.43 -21.39
C SER A 370 9.19 -5.18 -20.87
N TYR A 371 8.82 -3.92 -20.67
CA TYR A 371 7.50 -3.45 -20.25
C TYR A 371 7.27 -2.03 -20.77
N ILE A 372 6.04 -1.63 -20.85
CA ILE A 372 5.62 -0.25 -21.14
C ILE A 372 5.13 0.37 -19.83
N TYR A 373 5.68 1.52 -19.51
CA TYR A 373 5.27 2.33 -18.38
C TYR A 373 4.53 3.57 -18.89
N THR A 374 3.51 3.98 -18.19
CA THR A 374 2.77 5.21 -18.49
C THR A 374 2.43 5.98 -17.23
N GLU A 375 2.40 7.27 -17.35
CA GLU A 375 1.73 8.16 -16.40
C GLU A 375 0.39 8.55 -16.99
N LEU A 376 -0.67 8.48 -16.19
CA LEU A 376 -2.01 8.90 -16.62
C LEU A 376 -2.23 10.37 -16.26
N TRP A 377 -2.43 11.19 -17.27
CA TRP A 377 -2.66 12.62 -17.15
C TRP A 377 -4.05 13.03 -17.66
N ASP A 378 -4.23 14.26 -18.06
CA ASP A 378 -5.48 14.96 -18.39
C ASP A 378 -6.38 14.29 -19.47
N HIS A 379 -5.95 13.21 -20.12
CA HIS A 379 -6.71 12.54 -21.17
C HIS A 379 -7.27 11.17 -20.74
N ASN A 380 -6.96 10.72 -19.53
CA ASN A 380 -7.34 9.42 -18.98
C ASN A 380 -7.95 9.59 -17.59
N GLU A 381 -8.93 10.46 -17.45
CA GLU A 381 -9.54 10.82 -16.17
C GLU A 381 -10.65 9.85 -15.75
N THR A 382 -11.40 9.27 -16.70
CA THR A 382 -12.52 8.39 -16.39
C THR A 382 -12.13 6.92 -16.49
N ASN A 383 -12.86 6.06 -15.77
CA ASN A 383 -12.70 4.61 -15.86
C ASN A 383 -12.84 4.09 -17.30
N GLN A 384 -13.75 4.66 -18.08
CA GLN A 384 -13.94 4.33 -19.51
C GLN A 384 -12.71 4.68 -20.36
N GLN A 385 -12.11 5.86 -20.13
CA GLN A 385 -10.89 6.28 -20.83
C GLN A 385 -9.71 5.37 -20.47
N VAL A 386 -9.52 5.05 -19.19
CA VAL A 386 -8.48 4.14 -18.72
C VAL A 386 -8.63 2.75 -19.34
N ALA A 387 -9.82 2.18 -19.32
CA ALA A 387 -10.09 0.87 -19.92
C ALA A 387 -9.75 0.83 -21.41
N SER A 388 -10.17 1.86 -22.16
CA SER A 388 -9.89 2.00 -23.59
C SER A 388 -8.39 2.21 -23.88
N TYR A 389 -7.74 3.03 -23.05
CA TYR A 389 -6.30 3.29 -23.14
C TYR A 389 -5.48 2.01 -22.94
N LEU A 390 -5.72 1.28 -21.85
CA LEU A 390 -4.95 0.08 -21.50
C LEU A 390 -5.12 -1.04 -22.54
N GLN A 391 -6.34 -1.23 -23.05
CA GLN A 391 -6.55 -2.17 -24.16
C GLN A 391 -5.73 -1.78 -25.40
N GLY A 392 -5.82 -0.50 -25.81
CA GLY A 392 -5.07 -0.01 -26.95
C GLY A 392 -3.54 -0.05 -26.77
N ALA A 393 -3.05 0.17 -25.56
CA ALA A 393 -1.62 0.07 -25.24
C ALA A 393 -1.10 -1.37 -25.37
N ARG A 394 -1.85 -2.37 -24.87
CA ARG A 394 -1.49 -3.80 -25.04
C ARG A 394 -1.48 -4.20 -26.53
N ASP A 395 -2.49 -3.83 -27.29
CA ASP A 395 -2.60 -4.16 -28.71
C ASP A 395 -1.39 -3.60 -29.50
N LYS A 396 -0.98 -2.38 -29.18
CA LYS A 396 0.16 -1.70 -29.83
C LYS A 396 1.53 -2.20 -29.38
N SER A 397 1.64 -2.77 -28.18
CA SER A 397 2.90 -3.24 -27.60
C SER A 397 3.11 -4.75 -27.70
N ALA A 398 2.31 -5.47 -28.46
CA ALA A 398 2.33 -6.94 -28.56
C ALA A 398 2.12 -7.61 -27.19
N ASN A 399 1.15 -7.14 -26.43
CA ASN A 399 0.79 -7.62 -25.10
C ASN A 399 1.90 -7.55 -24.04
N LYS A 400 2.86 -6.63 -24.18
CA LYS A 400 3.83 -6.39 -23.11
C LYS A 400 3.15 -5.98 -21.82
N PRO A 401 3.72 -6.29 -20.65
CA PRO A 401 3.24 -5.80 -19.38
C PRO A 401 3.07 -4.28 -19.39
N GLN A 402 1.94 -3.82 -18.88
CA GLN A 402 1.63 -2.40 -18.72
C GLN A 402 1.82 -2.02 -17.25
N ILE A 403 2.64 -1.01 -16.99
CA ILE A 403 2.83 -0.41 -15.68
C ILE A 403 2.21 0.97 -15.71
N VAL A 404 1.29 1.22 -14.81
CA VAL A 404 0.63 2.52 -14.66
C VAL A 404 1.18 3.23 -13.44
N ALA A 405 1.74 4.41 -13.60
CA ALA A 405 1.90 5.35 -12.50
C ALA A 405 0.68 6.27 -12.49
N ALA A 406 -0.08 6.18 -11.45
CA ALA A 406 -1.32 6.94 -11.27
C ALA A 406 -1.36 7.51 -9.86
N TYR A 407 -1.87 8.73 -9.76
CA TYR A 407 -1.80 9.51 -8.53
C TYR A 407 -3.20 9.61 -7.93
N ALA A 408 -3.59 8.60 -7.18
CA ALA A 408 -4.87 8.55 -6.50
C ALA A 408 -4.95 9.63 -5.40
N ASN A 409 -6.15 10.16 -5.13
CA ASN A 409 -6.43 11.14 -4.08
C ASN A 409 -5.78 12.53 -4.24
N ASN A 410 -5.29 12.86 -5.41
CA ASN A 410 -4.57 14.10 -5.60
C ASN A 410 -5.46 15.28 -5.98
N TYR A 411 -6.61 15.03 -6.61
CA TYR A 411 -7.47 16.07 -7.18
C TYR A 411 -8.94 15.85 -6.85
N ASP A 412 -9.69 16.94 -6.74
CA ASP A 412 -11.15 16.93 -6.78
C ASP A 412 -11.59 17.16 -8.24
N PRO A 413 -12.08 16.14 -8.96
CA PRO A 413 -12.47 16.27 -10.35
C PRO A 413 -13.70 17.16 -10.57
N ALA A 414 -14.51 17.39 -9.53
CA ALA A 414 -15.74 18.20 -9.63
C ALA A 414 -15.49 19.66 -9.92
N SER A 415 -14.31 20.17 -9.67
CA SER A 415 -14.05 21.62 -9.74
C SER A 415 -12.79 21.93 -10.56
N TRP A 416 -12.95 22.06 -11.87
CA TRP A 416 -11.95 22.73 -12.69
C TRP A 416 -11.86 24.20 -12.31
N VAL A 417 -10.69 24.64 -11.87
CA VAL A 417 -10.41 26.05 -11.57
C VAL A 417 -9.32 26.58 -12.51
N ALA A 418 -9.34 27.90 -12.73
CA ALA A 418 -8.26 28.52 -13.49
C ALA A 418 -6.91 28.32 -12.74
N ASP A 419 -5.88 27.91 -13.46
CA ASP A 419 -4.53 27.80 -12.91
C ASP A 419 -4.09 29.19 -12.42
N PRO A 420 -3.70 29.35 -11.14
CA PRO A 420 -3.23 30.63 -10.62
C PRO A 420 -1.98 31.16 -11.34
N SER A 421 -1.21 30.29 -11.99
CA SER A 421 -0.02 30.65 -12.76
C SER A 421 -0.29 30.93 -14.23
N ASP A 422 -1.37 30.41 -14.80
CA ASP A 422 -1.79 30.62 -16.20
C ASP A 422 -3.31 30.59 -16.33
N SER A 423 -3.94 31.75 -16.43
CA SER A 423 -5.40 31.90 -16.51
C SER A 423 -6.05 31.28 -17.77
N ASN A 424 -5.26 30.80 -18.72
CA ASN A 424 -5.75 30.07 -19.92
C ASN A 424 -5.77 28.57 -19.71
N LYS A 425 -5.23 28.08 -18.59
CA LYS A 425 -5.18 26.68 -18.19
C LYS A 425 -6.18 26.45 -17.05
N GLN A 426 -6.84 25.31 -17.09
CA GLN A 426 -7.65 24.84 -15.98
C GLN A 426 -6.90 23.71 -15.28
N ILE A 427 -6.98 23.68 -13.98
CA ILE A 427 -6.43 22.61 -13.12
C ILE A 427 -7.50 22.13 -12.16
N HIS A 428 -7.40 20.88 -11.73
CA HIS A 428 -8.15 20.41 -10.58
C HIS A 428 -7.50 20.96 -9.30
N PRO A 429 -8.26 21.60 -8.41
CA PRO A 429 -7.71 21.98 -7.11
C PRO A 429 -7.33 20.72 -6.33
N GLN A 430 -6.22 20.80 -5.61
CA GLN A 430 -5.91 19.75 -4.65
C GLN A 430 -7.03 19.64 -3.61
N VAL A 431 -7.44 18.43 -3.32
CA VAL A 431 -8.42 18.19 -2.25
C VAL A 431 -7.82 18.66 -0.94
N THR A 432 -8.60 19.47 -0.20
CA THR A 432 -8.22 19.80 1.18
C THR A 432 -8.28 18.51 1.98
N PRO A 433 -7.16 18.01 2.53
CA PRO A 433 -7.17 16.77 3.29
C PRO A 433 -8.13 16.88 4.47
N ASP A 434 -8.79 15.80 4.85
CA ASP A 434 -9.47 15.68 6.14
C ASP A 434 -8.54 16.13 7.27
N GLU A 435 -9.13 16.63 8.37
CA GLU A 435 -8.34 17.14 9.50
C GLU A 435 -7.39 16.09 10.09
N GLY A 436 -7.69 14.80 9.90
CA GLY A 436 -6.87 13.67 10.36
C GLY A 436 -6.96 13.43 11.87
N THR A 437 -6.28 12.40 12.34
CA THR A 437 -6.16 12.11 13.78
C THR A 437 -5.12 13.03 14.41
N ARG A 438 -5.53 13.77 15.43
CA ARG A 438 -4.69 14.76 16.12
C ARG A 438 -4.29 14.27 17.50
N ILE A 439 -3.02 14.41 17.86
CA ILE A 439 -2.48 14.19 19.19
C ILE A 439 -1.98 15.52 19.72
N GLU A 440 -2.66 16.05 20.72
CA GLU A 440 -2.33 17.32 21.37
C GLU A 440 -1.12 17.12 22.31
N ALA A 441 -0.27 18.16 22.44
CA ALA A 441 0.94 18.10 23.26
C ALA A 441 0.63 17.96 24.76
N GLU A 442 -0.57 18.32 25.19
CA GLU A 442 -1.07 18.17 26.57
C GLU A 442 -1.89 16.90 26.82
N SER A 443 -2.13 16.08 25.77
CA SER A 443 -2.91 14.84 25.91
C SER A 443 -2.14 13.75 26.67
N ASP A 444 -2.86 12.71 27.11
CA ASP A 444 -2.27 11.53 27.75
C ASP A 444 -1.33 10.75 26.79
N GLN A 445 -1.46 10.98 25.50
CA GLN A 445 -0.59 10.42 24.46
C GLN A 445 0.68 11.27 24.22
N ALA A 446 0.89 12.33 24.96
CA ALA A 446 2.09 13.16 24.84
C ALA A 446 2.76 13.39 26.20
N SER A 447 4.01 13.79 26.18
CA SER A 447 4.76 14.17 27.39
C SER A 447 5.84 15.20 27.08
N VAL A 448 6.13 16.04 28.08
CA VAL A 448 7.19 17.04 28.01
C VAL A 448 8.18 16.84 29.15
N SER A 449 9.47 17.15 28.91
CA SER A 449 10.49 17.00 29.95
C SER A 449 11.71 17.92 29.70
N GLY A 450 12.66 17.95 30.63
CA GLY A 450 13.95 18.63 30.49
C GLY A 450 13.90 20.15 30.44
N GLY A 451 12.75 20.77 30.80
CA GLY A 451 12.57 22.22 30.75
C GLY A 451 11.47 22.68 29.80
N ALA A 452 10.95 21.79 28.97
CA ALA A 452 9.71 22.03 28.24
C ALA A 452 8.51 21.86 29.21
N HIS A 453 7.47 22.67 29.07
CA HIS A 453 6.30 22.72 29.93
C HIS A 453 5.03 22.84 29.10
N ILE A 454 3.90 22.31 29.61
CA ILE A 454 2.60 22.62 29.04
C ILE A 454 2.17 24.01 29.51
N LEU A 455 1.89 24.87 28.55
CA LEU A 455 1.47 26.26 28.75
C LEU A 455 0.06 26.45 28.21
N SER A 456 -0.64 27.46 28.71
CA SER A 456 -2.02 27.77 28.34
C SER A 456 -2.22 29.27 28.15
N GLY A 457 -3.31 29.65 27.49
CA GLY A 457 -3.72 31.07 27.32
C GLY A 457 -3.49 31.63 25.94
N ASP A 458 -3.30 30.77 24.94
CA ASP A 458 -3.34 31.13 23.53
C ASP A 458 -4.56 30.48 22.85
N ASP A 459 -5.62 31.26 22.66
CA ASP A 459 -6.87 30.81 22.02
C ASP A 459 -6.66 30.37 20.54
N SER A 460 -5.49 30.61 19.95
CA SER A 460 -5.13 30.17 18.59
C SER A 460 -4.42 28.81 18.56
N ALA A 461 -3.97 28.29 19.72
CA ALA A 461 -3.53 26.91 19.85
C ALA A 461 -4.76 25.97 19.89
N SER A 462 -4.60 24.76 19.43
CA SER A 462 -5.62 23.73 19.55
C SER A 462 -5.89 23.45 21.04
N GLY A 463 -7.14 23.47 21.46
CA GLY A 463 -7.49 23.34 22.88
C GLY A 463 -7.03 24.49 23.80
N GLY A 464 -6.34 25.52 23.27
CA GLY A 464 -5.82 26.66 24.05
C GLY A 464 -4.59 26.36 24.88
N THR A 465 -3.95 25.17 24.68
CA THR A 465 -2.78 24.69 25.40
C THR A 465 -1.72 24.16 24.42
N TYR A 466 -0.46 24.15 24.80
CA TYR A 466 0.65 23.71 23.95
C TYR A 466 1.92 23.42 24.78
N ALA A 467 2.88 22.67 24.23
CA ALA A 467 4.20 22.52 24.82
C ALA A 467 5.06 23.74 24.49
N GLY A 468 5.49 24.47 25.51
CA GLY A 468 6.35 25.65 25.38
C GLY A 468 7.66 25.51 26.15
N ASP A 469 8.47 26.60 26.17
CA ASP A 469 9.80 26.63 26.78
C ASP A 469 10.78 25.54 26.24
N PHE A 470 10.48 24.98 25.08
CA PHE A 470 11.26 23.92 24.45
C PHE A 470 12.55 24.49 23.83
N SER A 471 13.59 24.69 24.67
CA SER A 471 14.81 25.41 24.33
C SER A 471 16.10 24.91 24.98
N GLN A 472 16.02 24.34 26.20
CA GLN A 472 17.20 23.95 26.97
C GLN A 472 17.68 22.55 26.59
N GLY A 473 19.02 22.35 26.72
CA GLY A 473 19.62 21.05 26.50
C GLY A 473 19.00 19.96 27.38
N GLY A 474 18.55 18.89 26.75
CA GLY A 474 17.80 17.81 27.34
C GLY A 474 16.28 17.97 27.33
N SER A 475 15.76 19.12 26.87
CA SER A 475 14.30 19.29 26.69
C SER A 475 13.77 18.34 25.64
N THR A 476 12.57 17.77 25.92
CA THR A 476 11.83 16.90 24.96
C THR A 476 10.37 17.26 24.91
N VAL A 477 9.79 17.09 23.72
CA VAL A 477 8.35 16.96 23.50
C VAL A 477 8.17 15.62 22.79
N THR A 478 7.42 14.71 23.40
CA THR A 478 7.28 13.31 22.95
C THR A 478 5.81 12.99 22.72
N PHE A 479 5.50 12.39 21.60
CA PHE A 479 4.18 11.90 21.24
C PHE A 479 4.20 10.36 21.17
N THR A 480 3.18 9.73 21.72
CA THR A 480 2.98 8.27 21.66
C THR A 480 2.01 7.94 20.55
N VAL A 481 2.42 7.10 19.62
CA VAL A 481 1.66 6.70 18.45
C VAL A 481 1.44 5.20 18.48
N ASP A 482 0.21 4.76 18.35
CA ASP A 482 -0.09 3.36 18.07
C ASP A 482 -0.03 3.14 16.56
N ALA A 483 0.96 2.38 16.13
CA ALA A 483 1.17 2.06 14.73
C ALA A 483 0.39 0.81 14.27
N GLY A 484 -0.39 0.18 15.14
CA GLY A 484 -1.18 -1.00 14.79
C GLY A 484 -0.33 -2.06 14.08
N GLN A 485 -0.58 -2.30 12.82
CA GLN A 485 0.19 -3.23 11.97
C GLN A 485 1.51 -2.63 11.46
N GLY A 486 1.83 -1.40 11.85
CA GLY A 486 2.99 -0.68 11.34
C GLY A 486 2.72 -0.03 9.99
N GLY A 487 3.72 0.66 9.48
CA GLY A 487 3.62 1.32 8.17
C GLY A 487 4.27 2.69 8.16
N THR A 488 3.99 3.41 7.08
CA THR A 488 4.44 4.78 6.93
C THR A 488 3.43 5.71 7.56
N PHE A 489 3.93 6.52 8.48
CA PHE A 489 3.15 7.57 9.12
C PHE A 489 3.67 8.92 8.67
N THR A 490 2.86 9.63 7.92
CA THR A 490 3.11 11.04 7.60
C THR A 490 2.24 11.89 8.49
N PHE A 491 2.86 12.84 9.16
CA PHE A 491 2.17 13.70 10.11
C PHE A 491 2.61 15.14 9.97
N THR A 492 1.76 16.04 10.38
CA THR A 492 1.99 17.47 10.42
C THR A 492 2.19 17.89 11.86
N THR A 493 3.32 18.54 12.15
CA THR A 493 3.59 19.15 13.45
C THR A 493 3.22 20.63 13.40
N ARG A 494 2.29 21.04 14.23
CA ARG A 494 1.91 22.43 14.38
C ARG A 494 2.80 23.10 15.41
N TYR A 495 3.49 24.15 15.01
CA TYR A 495 4.48 24.83 15.86
C TYR A 495 4.46 26.35 15.70
N ALA A 496 5.01 27.07 16.69
CA ALA A 496 5.23 28.51 16.63
C ALA A 496 6.61 28.88 17.16
N ARG A 497 7.27 29.85 16.50
CA ARG A 497 8.61 30.30 16.84
C ARG A 497 8.80 31.78 16.50
N GLN A 498 9.24 32.55 17.47
CA GLN A 498 9.42 34.01 17.27
C GLN A 498 10.74 34.34 16.59
N ASP A 499 11.85 33.76 17.08
CA ASP A 499 13.20 34.13 16.66
C ASP A 499 13.78 33.08 15.71
N ASP A 500 14.51 33.54 14.71
CA ASP A 500 15.26 32.69 13.82
C ASP A 500 16.66 32.46 14.40
N ASP A 501 17.03 31.20 14.62
CA ASP A 501 18.38 30.77 14.89
C ASP A 501 18.69 29.52 14.03
N PRO A 502 19.95 29.21 13.71
CA PRO A 502 20.33 28.07 12.90
C PRO A 502 20.25 26.74 13.66
N ALA A 503 19.41 26.64 14.68
CA ALA A 503 19.31 25.49 15.55
C ALA A 503 18.55 24.35 14.90
N TYR A 504 19.01 23.13 15.13
CA TYR A 504 18.40 21.89 14.69
C TYR A 504 18.11 21.00 15.88
N HIS A 505 16.81 20.76 16.08
CA HIS A 505 16.33 19.75 17.02
C HIS A 505 16.56 18.35 16.44
N GLN A 506 16.59 17.34 17.26
CA GLN A 506 16.63 15.97 16.81
C GLN A 506 15.23 15.35 16.92
N MET A 507 14.74 14.75 15.84
CA MET A 507 13.56 13.89 15.86
C MET A 507 14.03 12.46 16.06
N ILE A 508 13.60 11.85 17.16
CA ILE A 508 14.06 10.55 17.61
C ILE A 508 12.87 9.62 17.75
N LEU A 509 12.96 8.46 17.13
CA LEU A 509 12.05 7.36 17.32
C LEU A 509 12.45 6.55 18.58
N ASP A 510 11.48 6.20 19.39
CA ASP A 510 11.62 5.33 20.58
C ASP A 510 12.74 5.76 21.52
N MET A 511 12.82 7.02 21.81
CA MET A 511 13.88 7.61 22.63
C MET A 511 13.97 6.93 24.01
N GLY A 512 15.20 6.51 24.35
CA GLY A 512 15.50 5.84 25.64
C GLY A 512 15.22 4.33 25.65
N THR A 513 14.85 3.73 24.51
CA THR A 513 14.65 2.29 24.36
C THR A 513 15.80 1.64 23.56
N PRO A 514 15.92 0.29 23.54
CA PRO A 514 16.89 -0.38 22.67
C PRO A 514 16.65 -0.18 21.16
N THR A 515 15.44 0.21 20.77
CA THR A 515 15.03 0.48 19.38
C THR A 515 15.21 1.95 18.99
N GLN A 516 15.77 2.78 19.88
CA GLN A 516 15.99 4.20 19.63
C GLN A 516 16.72 4.47 18.33
N LYS A 517 16.14 5.34 17.47
CA LYS A 517 16.74 5.78 16.20
C LYS A 517 16.64 7.29 16.04
N LEU A 518 17.71 7.94 15.55
CA LEU A 518 17.65 9.31 15.05
C LEU A 518 17.04 9.31 13.66
N ILE A 519 15.88 9.91 13.53
CA ILE A 519 15.20 9.99 12.23
C ILE A 519 15.74 11.16 11.41
N LYS A 520 15.81 12.34 12.02
CA LYS A 520 16.14 13.57 11.29
C LYS A 520 16.59 14.68 12.25
N TYR A 521 17.34 15.64 11.69
CA TYR A 521 17.52 16.94 12.30
C TYR A 521 16.44 17.89 11.77
N VAL A 522 15.71 18.52 12.66
CA VAL A 522 14.55 19.36 12.36
C VAL A 522 14.89 20.82 12.61
N HIS A 523 14.73 21.65 11.61
CA HIS A 523 14.76 23.09 11.77
C HIS A 523 13.34 23.65 11.80
N PHE A 524 12.97 24.29 12.89
CA PHE A 524 11.69 25.00 12.99
C PHE A 524 11.89 26.42 12.45
N ASP A 525 11.33 26.74 11.30
CA ASP A 525 11.39 28.06 10.70
C ASP A 525 10.73 29.13 11.56
N GLN A 526 11.21 30.37 11.46
CA GLN A 526 10.58 31.50 12.12
C GLN A 526 9.13 31.67 11.64
N THR A 527 8.19 31.84 12.59
CA THR A 527 6.77 32.07 12.31
C THR A 527 6.34 33.51 12.57
N GLY A 528 7.22 34.32 13.18
CA GLY A 528 7.01 35.73 13.48
C GLY A 528 6.59 36.01 14.92
N SER A 529 5.99 35.06 15.63
CA SER A 529 5.72 35.14 17.07
C SER A 529 5.56 33.75 17.68
N TYR A 530 5.59 33.66 19.01
CA TYR A 530 5.31 32.39 19.72
C TYR A 530 3.83 31.99 19.67
N TYR A 531 2.97 32.77 19.03
CA TYR A 531 1.52 32.56 18.89
C TYR A 531 1.08 32.62 17.42
N THR A 532 2.03 32.59 16.48
CA THR A 532 1.74 32.47 15.06
C THR A 532 2.11 31.06 14.63
N TRP A 533 1.12 30.22 14.42
CA TRP A 533 1.27 28.82 14.16
C TRP A 533 1.56 28.54 12.68
N LYS A 534 2.44 27.58 12.42
CA LYS A 534 2.73 26.99 11.12
C LYS A 534 2.75 25.47 11.23
N ASP A 535 2.54 24.82 10.10
CA ASP A 535 2.60 23.39 9.97
C ASP A 535 3.92 22.95 9.31
N MET A 536 4.49 21.85 9.81
CA MET A 536 5.66 21.18 9.26
C MET A 536 5.33 19.71 9.09
N THR A 537 5.45 19.20 7.85
CA THR A 537 5.13 17.81 7.53
C THR A 537 6.38 16.93 7.63
N GLU A 538 6.22 15.80 8.31
CA GLU A 538 7.27 14.82 8.54
C GLU A 538 6.75 13.41 8.23
N THR A 539 7.67 12.49 7.91
CA THR A 539 7.33 11.10 7.64
C THR A 539 8.27 10.17 8.40
N VAL A 540 7.70 9.13 9.01
CA VAL A 540 8.43 8.09 9.72
C VAL A 540 7.85 6.73 9.39
N GLU A 541 8.70 5.75 9.24
CA GLU A 541 8.31 4.35 9.16
C GLU A 541 8.28 3.75 10.57
N LEU A 542 7.14 3.18 10.95
CA LEU A 542 6.93 2.53 12.24
C LEU A 542 6.73 1.03 12.02
N THR A 543 7.35 0.23 12.86
CA THR A 543 7.04 -1.21 12.94
C THR A 543 5.70 -1.43 13.67
N PRO A 544 5.10 -2.64 13.64
CA PRO A 544 3.88 -2.89 14.40
C PRO A 544 4.02 -2.59 15.88
N GLY A 545 2.98 -1.99 16.48
CA GLY A 545 2.91 -1.70 17.93
C GLY A 545 3.01 -0.21 18.28
N THR A 546 3.22 0.05 19.55
CA THR A 546 3.27 1.43 20.08
C THR A 546 4.69 1.99 20.00
N HIS A 547 4.82 3.20 19.48
CA HIS A 547 6.07 3.93 19.32
C HIS A 547 6.01 5.32 19.95
N THR A 548 7.19 5.92 20.15
CA THR A 548 7.30 7.33 20.54
C THR A 548 8.05 8.14 19.50
N ILE A 549 7.53 9.31 19.17
CA ILE A 549 8.20 10.32 18.34
C ILE A 549 8.59 11.49 19.24
N SER A 550 9.89 11.71 19.42
CA SER A 550 10.40 12.75 20.32
C SER A 550 11.15 13.83 19.57
N TYR A 551 10.78 15.08 19.78
CA TYR A 551 11.63 16.22 19.47
C TYR A 551 12.53 16.50 20.67
N TRP A 552 13.83 16.60 20.45
CA TRP A 552 14.83 16.71 21.50
C TRP A 552 15.85 17.81 21.21
N VAL A 553 16.17 18.60 22.24
CA VAL A 553 17.31 19.53 22.25
C VAL A 553 18.54 18.79 22.77
N PRO A 554 19.62 18.64 22.00
CA PRO A 554 20.86 18.01 22.50
C PRO A 554 21.34 18.64 23.82
N THR A 555 21.82 17.81 24.75
CA THR A 555 22.09 18.20 26.13
C THR A 555 23.13 19.31 26.27
N ASP A 556 24.04 19.47 25.29
CA ASP A 556 25.07 20.49 25.25
C ASP A 556 24.64 21.79 24.55
N LYS A 557 23.36 21.87 24.12
CA LYS A 557 22.80 22.99 23.36
C LYS A 557 21.77 23.79 24.17
N HIS A 558 21.57 24.99 23.71
CA HIS A 558 20.52 25.89 24.15
C HIS A 558 20.01 26.65 22.92
N TYR A 559 18.73 26.50 22.59
CA TYR A 559 18.12 27.08 21.40
C TYR A 559 17.12 28.18 21.77
N THR A 560 16.66 28.94 20.77
CA THR A 560 15.49 29.79 20.96
C THR A 560 14.26 28.92 21.19
N PRO A 561 13.34 29.33 22.06
CA PRO A 561 12.14 28.55 22.36
C PRO A 561 11.30 28.25 21.12
N VAL A 562 10.77 27.07 21.09
CA VAL A 562 9.74 26.64 20.14
C VAL A 562 8.52 26.21 20.93
N ASN A 563 7.34 26.60 20.47
CA ASN A 563 6.08 26.09 20.95
C ASN A 563 5.61 25.01 19.98
N ILE A 564 5.17 23.87 20.49
CA ILE A 564 4.59 22.75 19.73
C ILE A 564 3.18 22.51 20.25
N ASP A 565 2.20 22.57 19.35
CA ASP A 565 0.78 22.44 19.65
C ASP A 565 0.36 20.96 19.59
N CYS A 566 0.44 20.36 18.41
CA CYS A 566 0.01 19.01 18.19
C CYS A 566 0.78 18.36 17.03
N ILE A 567 0.60 17.06 16.87
CA ILE A 567 0.86 16.36 15.62
C ILE A 567 -0.46 15.84 15.04
N THR A 568 -0.59 15.87 13.70
CA THR A 568 -1.79 15.42 13.01
C THR A 568 -1.41 14.46 11.89
N PHE A 569 -2.01 13.27 11.88
CA PHE A 569 -1.84 12.25 10.84
C PHE A 569 -2.95 12.39 9.82
N ARG A 570 -2.60 12.32 8.53
CA ARG A 570 -3.54 12.32 7.41
C ARG A 570 -3.45 11.02 6.64
N GLU A 571 -4.56 10.56 6.11
CA GLU A 571 -4.65 9.29 5.40
C GLU A 571 -5.13 9.48 3.96
N PHE A 572 -4.85 8.50 3.12
CA PHE A 572 -5.49 8.39 1.81
C PHE A 572 -6.97 8.08 1.98
N ASN A 573 -7.79 8.51 1.05
CA ASN A 573 -9.15 7.97 0.94
C ASN A 573 -9.07 6.51 0.50
N THR A 574 -9.43 5.61 1.39
CA THR A 574 -9.30 4.17 1.21
C THR A 574 -10.08 3.67 0.00
N ASP A 575 -11.35 4.08 -0.15
CA ASP A 575 -12.21 3.64 -1.26
C ASP A 575 -11.71 4.11 -2.62
N SER A 576 -11.17 5.33 -2.68
CA SER A 576 -10.60 5.87 -3.91
C SER A 576 -9.39 5.07 -4.40
N VAL A 577 -8.50 4.68 -3.48
CA VAL A 577 -7.33 3.84 -3.81
C VAL A 577 -7.79 2.46 -4.25
N LYS A 578 -8.65 1.79 -3.47
CA LYS A 578 -9.19 0.46 -3.77
C LYS A 578 -9.83 0.41 -5.17
N LEU A 579 -10.64 1.42 -5.52
CA LEU A 579 -11.29 1.48 -6.83
C LEU A 579 -10.32 1.71 -7.99
N ALA A 580 -9.29 2.54 -7.80
CA ALA A 580 -8.26 2.77 -8.81
C ALA A 580 -7.49 1.47 -9.11
N ASP A 581 -7.05 0.76 -8.07
CA ASP A 581 -6.33 -0.51 -8.20
C ASP A 581 -7.19 -1.60 -8.85
N ALA A 582 -8.45 -1.71 -8.43
CA ALA A 582 -9.41 -2.61 -9.06
C ALA A 582 -9.58 -2.30 -10.56
N ALA A 583 -9.70 -1.03 -10.93
CA ALA A 583 -9.83 -0.61 -12.33
C ALA A 583 -8.59 -0.95 -13.16
N PHE A 584 -7.38 -0.72 -12.64
CA PHE A 584 -6.16 -1.04 -13.36
C PHE A 584 -5.96 -2.56 -13.49
N ALA A 585 -6.08 -3.32 -12.41
CA ALA A 585 -5.92 -4.78 -12.42
C ALA A 585 -6.95 -5.45 -13.33
N ALA A 586 -8.23 -5.08 -13.24
CA ALA A 586 -9.31 -5.61 -14.09
C ALA A 586 -9.12 -5.27 -15.58
N ASN A 587 -8.23 -4.35 -15.93
CA ASN A 587 -7.85 -4.03 -17.29
C ASN A 587 -6.44 -4.48 -17.66
N GLY A 588 -5.82 -5.34 -16.87
CA GLY A 588 -4.54 -5.99 -17.16
C GLY A 588 -3.32 -5.09 -17.02
N ALA A 589 -3.35 -4.14 -16.10
CA ALA A 589 -2.21 -3.28 -15.80
C ALA A 589 -1.79 -3.40 -14.33
N HIS A 590 -0.49 -3.35 -14.09
CA HIS A 590 0.06 -3.22 -12.74
C HIS A 590 0.14 -1.74 -12.36
N HIS A 591 -0.21 -1.43 -11.13
CA HIS A 591 -0.08 -0.09 -10.58
C HIS A 591 1.27 0.07 -9.89
N LEU A 592 2.05 1.10 -10.27
CA LEU A 592 3.21 1.53 -9.51
C LEU A 592 2.73 2.53 -8.44
N GLU A 593 2.70 2.11 -7.21
CA GLU A 593 2.17 2.94 -6.12
C GLU A 593 2.97 2.85 -4.83
N LEU A 594 3.51 1.67 -4.50
CA LEU A 594 4.22 1.44 -3.24
C LEU A 594 5.72 1.65 -3.38
N GLY A 595 6.32 2.27 -2.38
CA GLY A 595 7.74 2.55 -2.33
C GLY A 595 8.39 2.31 -0.98
N ASP A 596 9.66 2.69 -0.90
CA ASP A 596 10.39 2.76 0.36
C ASP A 596 9.65 3.69 1.33
N TYR A 597 9.86 3.51 2.62
CA TYR A 597 9.09 4.19 3.66
C TYR A 597 7.60 3.79 3.73
N GLY A 598 7.18 2.69 3.07
CA GLY A 598 5.78 2.29 2.97
C GLY A 598 4.89 3.36 2.32
N ARG A 599 5.47 4.24 1.51
CA ARG A 599 4.78 5.35 0.88
C ARG A 599 4.00 4.89 -0.33
N MET A 600 2.87 5.55 -0.54
CA MET A 600 2.14 5.46 -1.81
C MET A 600 2.37 6.71 -2.64
N LEU A 601 2.32 6.56 -3.96
CA LEU A 601 2.36 7.67 -4.89
C LEU A 601 1.08 8.50 -4.79
N ASP A 602 1.23 9.80 -4.58
CA ASP A 602 0.15 10.78 -4.65
C ASP A 602 0.47 11.97 -5.54
N ASN A 603 1.67 12.02 -6.09
CA ASN A 603 2.07 13.04 -7.06
C ASN A 603 3.20 12.54 -7.98
N GLU A 604 3.45 13.30 -9.05
CA GLU A 604 4.34 12.94 -10.14
C GLU A 604 5.84 12.88 -9.82
N PHE A 605 6.26 13.31 -8.65
CA PHE A 605 7.70 13.38 -8.33
C PHE A 605 8.16 12.33 -7.34
N PHE A 606 7.39 11.28 -7.11
CA PHE A 606 7.74 10.17 -6.20
C PHE A 606 8.20 10.61 -4.81
N VAL A 607 7.81 11.80 -4.40
CA VAL A 607 8.02 12.29 -3.05
C VAL A 607 6.66 12.30 -2.39
N SER A 608 6.60 11.63 -1.28
CA SER A 608 5.41 11.45 -0.52
C SER A 608 4.57 12.71 -0.36
N SER A 609 3.32 12.49 -0.45
CA SER A 609 2.29 13.27 0.19
C SER A 609 2.49 13.37 1.70
N GLY A 610 1.77 14.25 2.29
CA GLY A 610 1.55 14.26 3.70
C GLY A 610 0.51 13.22 4.18
N ARG A 611 0.42 12.02 3.54
CA ARG A 611 -0.62 11.02 3.83
C ARG A 611 -0.05 9.64 4.12
N SER A 612 -0.75 8.89 4.96
CA SER A 612 -0.48 7.50 5.31
C SER A 612 -1.59 6.59 4.78
N MET A 613 -1.31 5.31 4.64
CA MET A 613 -2.35 4.31 4.49
C MET A 613 -3.03 4.07 5.83
N SER A 614 -4.36 4.08 5.87
CA SER A 614 -5.12 3.57 7.02
C SER A 614 -4.82 2.09 7.27
N ALA A 615 -5.12 1.58 8.45
CA ALA A 615 -4.97 0.15 8.74
C ALA A 615 -5.81 -0.72 7.80
N ASP A 616 -7.02 -0.27 7.48
CA ASP A 616 -7.91 -0.93 6.50
C ASP A 616 -7.27 -0.96 5.12
N LEU A 617 -6.76 0.17 4.64
CA LEU A 617 -6.07 0.22 3.35
C LEU A 617 -4.84 -0.68 3.31
N GLN A 618 -4.04 -0.72 4.37
CA GLN A 618 -2.87 -1.62 4.45
C GLN A 618 -3.28 -3.09 4.37
N THR A 619 -4.36 -3.49 5.02
CA THR A 619 -4.90 -4.85 4.96
C THR A 619 -5.39 -5.17 3.55
N TRP A 620 -6.20 -4.28 2.99
CA TRP A 620 -6.72 -4.46 1.64
C TRP A 620 -5.61 -4.53 0.59
N MET A 621 -4.57 -3.70 0.72
CA MET A 621 -3.40 -3.72 -0.17
C MET A 621 -2.65 -5.06 -0.12
N LYS A 622 -2.49 -5.65 1.07
CA LYS A 622 -1.90 -7.00 1.18
C LYS A 622 -2.74 -8.04 0.44
N ASN A 623 -4.05 -8.02 0.63
CA ASN A 623 -4.98 -8.91 -0.06
C ASN A 623 -4.96 -8.69 -1.59
N TYR A 624 -4.97 -7.43 -2.02
CA TYR A 624 -4.84 -7.04 -3.42
C TYR A 624 -3.56 -7.60 -4.07
N TYR A 625 -2.42 -7.47 -3.41
CA TYR A 625 -1.17 -8.01 -3.92
C TYR A 625 -1.08 -9.53 -3.83
N ASN A 626 -1.73 -10.17 -2.86
CA ASN A 626 -1.92 -11.62 -2.85
C ASN A 626 -2.69 -12.07 -4.11
N ILE A 627 -3.83 -11.43 -4.42
CA ILE A 627 -4.64 -11.72 -5.61
C ILE A 627 -3.86 -11.41 -6.89
N SER A 628 -3.23 -10.25 -6.97
CA SER A 628 -2.44 -9.83 -8.13
C SER A 628 -1.29 -10.79 -8.44
N THR A 629 -0.79 -11.51 -7.44
CA THR A 629 0.26 -12.50 -7.58
C THR A 629 -0.32 -13.90 -7.82
N ALA A 630 -1.25 -14.35 -6.98
CA ALA A 630 -1.78 -15.71 -7.06
C ALA A 630 -2.59 -15.96 -8.35
N TYR A 631 -3.22 -14.92 -8.88
CA TYR A 631 -4.07 -14.98 -10.08
C TYR A 631 -3.49 -14.18 -11.26
N GLU A 632 -2.18 -13.93 -11.28
CA GLU A 632 -1.51 -13.13 -12.32
C GLU A 632 -1.73 -13.68 -13.74
N ASN A 633 -1.91 -15.01 -13.89
CA ASN A 633 -2.21 -15.65 -15.15
C ASN A 633 -3.57 -15.26 -15.74
N LEU A 634 -4.55 -14.95 -14.89
CA LEU A 634 -5.87 -14.44 -15.31
C LEU A 634 -5.84 -12.92 -15.53
N LEU A 635 -5.16 -12.19 -14.65
CA LEU A 635 -5.16 -10.73 -14.65
C LEU A 635 -4.23 -10.13 -15.72
N PHE A 636 -3.05 -10.73 -15.92
CA PHE A 636 -1.96 -10.16 -16.75
C PHE A 636 -1.43 -11.17 -17.79
N GLY A 637 -2.10 -12.31 -17.94
CA GLY A 637 -1.66 -13.43 -18.76
C GLY A 637 -1.60 -13.17 -20.25
N ASP A 638 -1.13 -14.17 -21.01
CA ASP A 638 -1.06 -14.10 -22.46
C ASP A 638 -2.46 -14.04 -23.08
N ASN A 639 -2.55 -13.36 -24.22
CA ASN A 639 -3.77 -13.17 -24.99
C ASN A 639 -4.93 -12.53 -24.19
N LEU A 640 -4.60 -11.74 -23.16
CA LEU A 640 -5.59 -11.05 -22.34
C LEU A 640 -6.41 -10.10 -23.21
N THR A 641 -7.73 -10.35 -23.27
CA THR A 641 -8.65 -9.65 -24.17
C THR A 641 -9.97 -9.40 -23.45
N ARG A 642 -10.47 -8.19 -23.56
CA ARG A 642 -11.81 -7.82 -23.06
C ARG A 642 -12.90 -8.45 -23.94
N LYS A 643 -13.95 -8.95 -23.29
CA LYS A 643 -15.14 -9.50 -23.95
C LYS A 643 -16.38 -8.73 -23.53
N GLU A 644 -17.12 -8.26 -24.50
CA GLU A 644 -18.44 -7.69 -24.24
C GLU A 644 -19.41 -8.81 -23.85
N ARG A 645 -19.98 -8.74 -22.65
CA ARG A 645 -20.95 -9.69 -22.12
C ARG A 645 -22.10 -8.95 -21.45
N GLN A 646 -23.31 -9.44 -21.64
CA GLN A 646 -24.44 -8.97 -20.87
C GLN A 646 -24.36 -9.57 -19.46
N VAL A 647 -24.43 -8.69 -18.46
CA VAL A 647 -24.43 -9.04 -17.05
C VAL A 647 -25.55 -8.28 -16.36
N GLU A 648 -26.33 -8.97 -15.59
CA GLU A 648 -27.40 -8.39 -14.75
C GLU A 648 -27.02 -8.62 -13.29
N ALA A 649 -27.23 -7.63 -12.45
CA ALA A 649 -27.01 -7.75 -11.02
C ALA A 649 -28.23 -7.28 -10.23
N SER A 650 -28.43 -7.87 -9.07
CA SER A 650 -29.49 -7.47 -8.15
C SER A 650 -29.09 -7.73 -6.70
N THR A 651 -29.63 -6.94 -5.78
CA THR A 651 -29.56 -7.20 -4.35
C THR A 651 -30.95 -7.31 -3.77
N ASN A 652 -31.20 -8.36 -2.97
CA ASN A 652 -32.52 -8.63 -2.40
C ASN A 652 -33.67 -8.58 -3.45
N GLY A 653 -33.42 -9.02 -4.69
CA GLY A 653 -34.35 -8.99 -5.80
C GLY A 653 -34.59 -7.61 -6.42
N VAL A 654 -33.84 -6.58 -6.03
CA VAL A 654 -33.85 -5.25 -6.63
C VAL A 654 -32.71 -5.13 -7.62
N GLY A 655 -33.04 -4.86 -8.90
CA GLY A 655 -32.01 -4.71 -9.96
C GLY A 655 -31.05 -3.58 -9.68
N LEU A 656 -29.76 -3.85 -9.88
CA LEU A 656 -28.67 -2.89 -9.80
C LEU A 656 -28.24 -2.47 -11.22
N PRO A 657 -27.93 -1.20 -11.47
CA PRO A 657 -27.39 -0.79 -12.76
C PRO A 657 -26.01 -1.41 -13.00
N THR A 658 -25.81 -1.98 -14.19
CA THR A 658 -24.53 -2.53 -14.63
C THR A 658 -24.00 -1.81 -15.86
N SER A 659 -22.68 -1.76 -16.03
CA SER A 659 -22.01 -1.33 -17.26
C SER A 659 -20.88 -2.28 -17.61
N THR A 660 -20.49 -2.33 -18.89
CA THR A 660 -19.33 -3.12 -19.33
C THR A 660 -18.08 -2.27 -19.49
N ASP A 661 -18.19 -0.95 -19.38
CA ASP A 661 -17.15 0.03 -19.72
C ASP A 661 -16.73 0.95 -18.56
N GLY A 662 -17.30 0.79 -17.35
CA GLY A 662 -16.98 1.61 -16.20
C GLY A 662 -17.76 2.92 -16.13
N ALA A 663 -19.02 2.92 -16.61
CA ALA A 663 -19.89 4.07 -16.47
C ALA A 663 -20.17 4.39 -14.99
N ALA A 664 -20.29 5.67 -14.69
CA ALA A 664 -20.58 6.17 -13.35
C ALA A 664 -21.81 5.53 -12.71
N ASN A 665 -21.78 5.38 -11.39
CA ASN A 665 -22.90 4.88 -10.58
C ASN A 665 -23.49 3.52 -11.01
N THR A 666 -22.61 2.63 -11.50
CA THR A 666 -22.96 1.25 -11.90
C THR A 666 -22.06 0.23 -11.21
N ILE A 667 -22.44 -1.04 -11.26
CA ILE A 667 -21.49 -2.13 -11.11
C ILE A 667 -20.81 -2.31 -12.47
N TRP A 668 -19.51 -2.10 -12.50
CA TRP A 668 -18.72 -2.33 -13.71
C TRP A 668 -18.44 -3.82 -13.87
N ALA A 669 -19.14 -4.47 -14.79
CA ALA A 669 -19.01 -5.88 -15.11
C ALA A 669 -18.05 -6.06 -16.30
N ASN A 670 -16.76 -6.09 -16.03
CA ASN A 670 -15.72 -6.21 -17.03
C ASN A 670 -15.30 -7.69 -17.20
N THR A 671 -15.60 -8.29 -18.34
CA THR A 671 -15.18 -9.68 -18.65
C THR A 671 -13.87 -9.69 -19.39
N MET A 672 -12.86 -10.38 -18.81
CA MET A 672 -11.55 -10.58 -19.40
C MET A 672 -11.30 -12.07 -19.67
N THR A 673 -10.64 -12.38 -20.79
CA THR A 673 -10.19 -13.74 -21.11
C THR A 673 -8.69 -13.73 -21.39
N SER A 674 -7.98 -14.73 -20.87
CA SER A 674 -6.58 -15.00 -21.13
C SER A 674 -6.41 -16.49 -21.50
N ASP A 675 -5.18 -16.93 -21.76
CA ASP A 675 -4.90 -18.35 -21.95
C ASP A 675 -5.17 -19.16 -20.68
N ALA A 676 -5.19 -18.55 -19.50
CA ALA A 676 -5.49 -19.19 -18.23
C ALA A 676 -6.99 -19.36 -17.96
N GLY A 677 -7.88 -18.63 -18.67
CA GLY A 677 -9.30 -18.74 -18.48
C GLY A 677 -10.06 -17.41 -18.63
N THR A 678 -11.27 -17.40 -18.08
CA THR A 678 -12.18 -16.23 -18.09
C THR A 678 -12.43 -15.74 -16.68
N ALA A 679 -12.30 -14.44 -16.48
CA ALA A 679 -12.65 -13.74 -15.25
C ALA A 679 -13.68 -12.64 -15.54
N LEU A 680 -14.71 -12.55 -14.71
CA LEU A 680 -15.64 -11.43 -14.65
C LEU A 680 -15.26 -10.56 -13.45
N HIS A 681 -14.85 -9.35 -13.70
CA HIS A 681 -14.58 -8.36 -12.65
C HIS A 681 -15.85 -7.58 -12.38
N LEU A 682 -16.31 -7.59 -11.14
CA LEU A 682 -17.41 -6.79 -10.64
C LEU A 682 -16.79 -5.67 -9.80
N ILE A 683 -16.75 -4.45 -10.32
CA ILE A 683 -16.23 -3.29 -9.61
C ILE A 683 -17.40 -2.40 -9.24
N ASN A 684 -17.56 -2.12 -7.97
CA ASN A 684 -18.65 -1.33 -7.45
C ASN A 684 -18.34 0.19 -7.57
N LEU A 685 -18.76 0.79 -8.67
CA LEU A 685 -18.62 2.23 -8.90
C LEU A 685 -19.78 3.04 -8.29
N ARG A 686 -20.63 2.42 -7.46
CA ARG A 686 -21.72 3.14 -6.79
C ARG A 686 -21.22 3.74 -5.50
N THR A 687 -21.33 5.04 -5.41
CA THR A 687 -20.88 5.82 -4.24
C THR A 687 -22.04 6.63 -3.67
N ASP A 688 -21.84 7.26 -2.53
CA ASP A 688 -22.79 8.21 -1.96
C ASP A 688 -22.68 9.62 -2.57
N ASP A 689 -21.79 9.81 -3.53
CA ASP A 689 -21.62 11.07 -4.26
C ASP A 689 -22.83 11.34 -5.14
N GLN A 690 -23.60 12.37 -4.81
CA GLN A 690 -24.77 12.81 -5.57
C GLN A 690 -24.40 13.76 -6.71
N ASP A 691 -23.12 14.16 -6.82
CA ASP A 691 -22.66 15.18 -7.76
C ASP A 691 -22.22 14.60 -9.11
N GLY A 692 -22.22 13.26 -9.26
CA GLY A 692 -21.98 12.58 -10.54
C GLY A 692 -20.51 12.46 -10.92
N ASN A 693 -19.60 12.45 -9.95
CA ASN A 693 -18.15 12.32 -10.15
C ASN A 693 -17.64 10.87 -10.07
N ASP A 694 -18.54 9.91 -10.01
CA ASP A 694 -18.21 8.47 -9.89
C ASP A 694 -17.45 7.91 -11.10
N GLU A 695 -17.50 8.60 -12.23
CA GLU A 695 -16.77 8.22 -13.43
C GLU A 695 -15.25 8.42 -13.33
N TYR A 696 -14.79 9.27 -12.41
CA TYR A 696 -13.38 9.64 -12.29
C TYR A 696 -12.63 8.72 -11.32
N TRP A 697 -11.60 8.04 -11.78
CA TRP A 697 -10.80 7.15 -10.93
C TRP A 697 -10.00 7.90 -9.85
N ARG A 698 -9.67 9.19 -10.06
CA ARG A 698 -8.92 10.04 -9.10
C ARG A 698 -9.77 10.69 -8.03
N ASN A 699 -11.06 10.46 -7.99
CA ASN A 699 -11.95 11.15 -7.05
C ASN A 699 -11.56 10.83 -5.59
N ALA A 700 -10.99 11.83 -4.90
CA ALA A 700 -10.51 11.70 -3.52
C ALA A 700 -11.64 11.70 -2.47
N ALA A 701 -12.87 12.00 -2.85
CA ALA A 701 -14.02 12.07 -1.97
C ALA A 701 -14.93 10.82 -2.07
N LYS A 702 -14.50 9.78 -2.82
CA LYS A 702 -15.29 8.56 -3.00
C LYS A 702 -15.57 7.86 -1.68
N ARG A 703 -16.77 7.37 -1.59
CA ARG A 703 -17.23 6.46 -0.56
C ARG A 703 -18.13 5.41 -1.20
N THR A 704 -17.64 4.19 -1.27
CA THR A 704 -18.34 3.08 -1.90
C THR A 704 -19.56 2.67 -1.08
N LEU A 705 -20.66 2.33 -1.75
CA LEU A 705 -21.86 1.77 -1.13
C LEU A 705 -21.87 0.24 -1.32
N PRO A 706 -21.49 -0.57 -0.34
CA PRO A 706 -21.45 -2.01 -0.46
C PRO A 706 -22.89 -2.60 -0.55
N PHE A 707 -23.00 -3.74 -1.23
CA PHE A 707 -24.25 -4.48 -1.37
C PHE A 707 -24.11 -5.89 -0.83
N GLY A 708 -25.03 -6.31 0.02
CA GLY A 708 -25.19 -7.68 0.44
C GLY A 708 -26.12 -8.48 -0.49
N ASP A 709 -26.07 -9.80 -0.43
CA ASP A 709 -26.91 -10.71 -1.21
C ASP A 709 -26.95 -10.35 -2.71
N THR A 710 -25.74 -10.17 -3.28
CA THR A 710 -25.59 -9.72 -4.67
C THR A 710 -25.70 -10.90 -5.63
N SER A 711 -26.86 -11.05 -6.26
CA SER A 711 -27.10 -12.04 -7.30
C SER A 711 -26.70 -11.49 -8.67
N VAL A 712 -25.94 -12.29 -9.42
CA VAL A 712 -25.40 -11.94 -10.74
C VAL A 712 -25.86 -12.97 -11.77
N THR A 713 -26.37 -12.51 -12.91
CA THR A 713 -26.68 -13.33 -14.08
C THR A 713 -25.78 -12.95 -15.24
N TYR A 714 -24.93 -13.89 -15.63
CA TYR A 714 -23.96 -13.76 -16.72
C TYR A 714 -24.45 -14.48 -17.97
N HIS A 715 -24.48 -13.82 -19.12
CA HIS A 715 -24.95 -14.38 -20.38
C HIS A 715 -23.76 -14.86 -21.23
N LEU A 716 -23.70 -16.17 -21.47
CA LEU A 716 -22.68 -16.76 -22.34
C LEU A 716 -22.90 -16.34 -23.79
N ALA A 717 -21.84 -16.28 -24.56
CA ALA A 717 -21.95 -16.10 -26.00
C ALA A 717 -22.57 -17.34 -26.68
N GLU A 718 -23.09 -17.18 -27.89
CA GLU A 718 -23.63 -18.29 -28.68
C GLU A 718 -22.54 -19.36 -28.91
N GLY A 719 -22.84 -20.61 -28.54
CA GLY A 719 -21.92 -21.74 -28.67
C GLY A 719 -20.84 -21.84 -27.58
N GLU A 720 -20.82 -20.93 -26.61
CA GLU A 720 -19.95 -21.01 -25.47
C GLU A 720 -20.40 -22.05 -24.45
N THR A 721 -19.48 -22.85 -23.93
CA THR A 721 -19.82 -23.94 -22.98
C THR A 721 -19.98 -23.37 -21.59
N ALA A 722 -21.00 -23.80 -20.86
CA ALA A 722 -21.20 -23.44 -19.46
C ALA A 722 -19.97 -23.87 -18.62
N PRO A 723 -19.52 -23.04 -17.66
CA PRO A 723 -18.42 -23.40 -16.77
C PRO A 723 -18.77 -24.63 -15.94
N ALA A 724 -17.78 -25.46 -15.64
CA ALA A 724 -17.96 -26.60 -14.77
C ALA A 724 -18.08 -26.21 -13.31
N SER A 725 -17.43 -25.10 -12.93
CA SER A 725 -17.55 -24.46 -11.61
C SER A 725 -17.24 -22.97 -11.69
N VAL A 726 -17.73 -22.23 -10.72
CA VAL A 726 -17.53 -20.78 -10.60
C VAL A 726 -17.08 -20.48 -9.17
N PHE A 727 -16.07 -19.65 -9.00
CA PHE A 727 -15.65 -19.17 -7.70
C PHE A 727 -15.36 -17.67 -7.73
N VAL A 728 -15.42 -17.02 -6.59
CA VAL A 728 -15.09 -15.61 -6.43
C VAL A 728 -13.85 -15.44 -5.54
N VAL A 729 -13.04 -14.43 -5.84
CA VAL A 729 -11.98 -13.93 -4.98
C VAL A 729 -12.11 -12.41 -4.85
N SER A 730 -11.88 -11.90 -3.66
CA SER A 730 -12.03 -10.48 -3.36
C SER A 730 -10.92 -10.00 -2.43
N PRO A 731 -10.31 -8.83 -2.66
CA PRO A 731 -9.39 -8.23 -1.69
C PRO A 731 -10.11 -7.63 -0.48
N ASP A 732 -11.42 -7.45 -0.57
CA ASP A 732 -12.25 -7.00 0.53
C ASP A 732 -12.47 -8.11 1.58
N ASP A 733 -12.22 -9.39 1.21
CA ASP A 733 -12.37 -10.58 2.04
C ASP A 733 -11.04 -11.35 2.16
N ASP A 734 -11.02 -12.38 2.94
CA ASP A 734 -10.00 -13.43 3.26
C ASP A 734 -8.76 -13.56 2.35
N GLY A 735 -8.03 -12.47 2.10
CA GLY A 735 -6.69 -12.53 1.52
C GLY A 735 -6.56 -13.09 0.11
N GLY A 736 -7.67 -13.20 -0.63
CA GLY A 736 -7.71 -13.78 -1.98
C GLY A 736 -8.03 -15.28 -2.00
N ARG A 737 -8.53 -15.84 -0.91
CA ARG A 737 -9.07 -17.20 -0.89
C ARG A 737 -10.26 -17.33 -1.84
N PRO A 738 -10.30 -18.39 -2.65
CA PRO A 738 -11.45 -18.61 -3.54
C PRO A 738 -12.65 -19.13 -2.75
N THR A 739 -13.80 -18.47 -2.93
CA THR A 739 -15.08 -18.95 -2.45
C THR A 739 -15.85 -19.59 -3.58
N GLN A 740 -16.19 -20.88 -3.47
CA GLN A 740 -16.97 -21.61 -4.46
C GLN A 740 -18.41 -21.08 -4.49
N LEU A 741 -18.93 -20.78 -5.68
CA LEU A 741 -20.28 -20.28 -5.86
C LEU A 741 -21.22 -21.38 -6.34
N ASP A 742 -22.43 -21.41 -5.78
CA ASP A 742 -23.53 -22.22 -6.30
C ASP A 742 -24.06 -21.58 -7.58
N VAL A 743 -24.18 -22.40 -8.63
CA VAL A 743 -24.56 -21.94 -9.96
C VAL A 743 -25.90 -22.51 -10.40
N THR A 744 -26.78 -21.65 -10.91
CA THR A 744 -27.99 -22.02 -11.61
C THR A 744 -27.88 -21.72 -13.10
N LEU A 745 -28.02 -22.71 -13.94
CA LEU A 745 -28.06 -22.55 -15.39
C LEU A 745 -29.48 -22.27 -15.88
N GLY A 746 -29.63 -21.28 -16.76
CA GLY A 746 -30.87 -20.89 -17.38
C GLY A 746 -30.70 -20.62 -18.88
N THR A 747 -31.74 -20.07 -19.49
CA THR A 747 -31.70 -19.63 -20.90
C THR A 747 -32.45 -18.31 -21.02
N ASP A 748 -31.86 -17.34 -21.67
CA ASP A 748 -32.49 -16.04 -21.92
C ASP A 748 -33.47 -16.06 -23.09
N GLU A 749 -34.10 -14.92 -23.35
CA GLU A 749 -35.11 -14.79 -24.44
C GLU A 749 -34.48 -14.97 -25.85
N GLN A 750 -33.17 -14.81 -25.97
CA GLN A 750 -32.40 -15.02 -27.20
C GLN A 750 -31.92 -16.47 -27.36
N GLY A 751 -32.20 -17.36 -26.40
CA GLY A 751 -31.76 -18.75 -26.38
C GLY A 751 -30.31 -18.94 -25.92
N ARG A 752 -29.64 -17.93 -25.38
CA ARG A 752 -28.28 -18.04 -24.83
C ARG A 752 -28.32 -18.63 -23.43
N THR A 753 -27.33 -19.43 -23.10
CA THR A 753 -27.18 -19.97 -21.75
C THR A 753 -26.84 -18.83 -20.76
N THR A 754 -27.54 -18.81 -19.64
CA THR A 754 -27.25 -17.92 -18.52
C THR A 754 -26.68 -18.71 -17.35
N VAL A 755 -25.76 -18.06 -16.63
CA VAL A 755 -25.08 -18.56 -15.42
C VAL A 755 -25.45 -17.61 -14.31
N THR A 756 -26.29 -18.04 -13.36
CA THR A 756 -26.67 -17.19 -12.22
C THR A 756 -26.03 -17.71 -10.95
N PHE A 757 -25.44 -16.83 -10.19
CA PHE A 757 -24.78 -17.10 -8.92
C PHE A 757 -24.92 -15.90 -7.96
N ASN A 758 -24.59 -16.11 -6.69
CA ASN A 758 -24.59 -15.05 -5.67
C ASN A 758 -23.17 -14.87 -5.14
N VAL A 759 -22.63 -13.66 -5.22
CA VAL A 759 -21.28 -13.32 -4.70
C VAL A 759 -21.31 -12.91 -3.22
N GLY A 760 -22.48 -12.84 -2.59
CA GLY A 760 -22.61 -12.36 -1.22
C GLY A 760 -22.49 -10.85 -1.14
N TRP A 761 -21.46 -10.37 -0.47
CA TRP A 761 -21.14 -8.95 -0.39
C TRP A 761 -20.30 -8.51 -1.58
N LEU A 762 -20.72 -7.45 -2.25
CA LEU A 762 -19.91 -6.71 -3.22
C LEU A 762 -19.56 -5.35 -2.60
N SER A 763 -18.34 -5.25 -2.07
CA SER A 763 -17.83 -4.00 -1.49
C SER A 763 -17.15 -3.15 -2.54
N THR A 764 -15.92 -3.47 -2.92
CA THR A 764 -15.15 -2.71 -3.91
C THR A 764 -14.97 -3.51 -5.19
N TRP A 765 -14.40 -4.71 -5.10
CA TRP A 765 -14.04 -5.51 -6.26
C TRP A 765 -14.07 -7.01 -5.98
N ASP A 766 -14.85 -7.70 -6.81
CA ASP A 766 -14.88 -9.16 -6.88
C ASP A 766 -14.37 -9.63 -8.25
N MET A 767 -13.51 -10.62 -8.25
CA MET A 767 -13.11 -11.34 -9.45
C MET A 767 -13.78 -12.72 -9.45
N VAL A 768 -14.78 -12.91 -10.32
CA VAL A 768 -15.46 -14.19 -10.51
C VAL A 768 -14.77 -14.98 -11.61
N VAL A 769 -14.29 -16.17 -11.28
CA VAL A 769 -13.53 -17.04 -12.19
C VAL A 769 -14.41 -18.18 -12.69
N PHE A 770 -14.47 -18.32 -14.01
CA PHE A 770 -15.19 -19.41 -14.68
C PHE A 770 -14.22 -20.56 -15.02
N SER A 771 -14.32 -21.69 -14.32
CA SER A 771 -13.45 -22.84 -14.51
C SER A 771 -14.06 -23.89 -15.44
N PRO A 772 -13.31 -24.42 -16.41
CA PRO A 772 -13.78 -25.47 -17.31
C PRO A 772 -13.81 -26.87 -16.68
N SER A 773 -13.19 -27.04 -15.50
CA SER A 773 -13.13 -28.34 -14.81
C SER A 773 -13.87 -28.31 -13.49
N LYS A 774 -14.55 -29.42 -13.15
CA LYS A 774 -14.92 -29.73 -11.77
C LYS A 774 -13.76 -30.50 -11.18
N ASP A 775 -12.84 -29.84 -10.53
CA ASP A 775 -11.84 -30.56 -9.77
C ASP A 775 -12.47 -31.07 -8.48
N ALA A 776 -12.53 -32.40 -8.36
CA ALA A 776 -13.11 -33.09 -7.20
C ALA A 776 -12.31 -32.85 -5.91
N ASP A 777 -11.15 -32.20 -5.98
CA ASP A 777 -10.21 -32.02 -4.88
C ASP A 777 -10.09 -30.57 -4.41
N ARG A 778 -11.11 -29.74 -4.57
CA ARG A 778 -11.17 -28.38 -3.97
C ARG A 778 -11.43 -28.41 -2.46
N ALA A 779 -10.93 -29.43 -1.79
CA ALA A 779 -11.10 -29.64 -0.35
C ALA A 779 -10.41 -28.58 0.57
N GLY A 780 -9.89 -27.49 0.00
CA GLY A 780 -9.41 -26.34 0.77
C GLY A 780 -10.11 -25.03 0.43
N ALA A 781 -11.02 -25.03 -0.56
CA ALA A 781 -11.72 -23.84 -1.07
C ALA A 781 -13.18 -23.72 -0.57
N GLU A 782 -13.60 -24.58 0.34
CA GLU A 782 -14.91 -24.44 1.00
C GLU A 782 -14.79 -23.56 2.26
N ALA A 783 -14.51 -22.29 2.10
CA ALA A 783 -15.26 -21.35 2.90
C ALA A 783 -16.61 -21.24 2.21
N SER A 784 -17.61 -21.97 2.64
CA SER A 784 -18.99 -21.67 2.27
C SER A 784 -19.23 -20.22 2.63
N ALA A 785 -19.69 -19.38 1.70
CA ALA A 785 -20.35 -18.14 2.07
C ALA A 785 -21.24 -18.49 3.24
N SER A 786 -21.06 -17.84 4.41
CA SER A 786 -21.77 -18.28 5.61
C SER A 786 -23.26 -18.17 5.28
N GLU A 787 -23.99 -19.29 5.38
CA GLU A 787 -25.41 -19.31 5.00
C GLU A 787 -26.13 -18.27 5.84
N ALA A 788 -26.71 -17.26 5.21
CA ALA A 788 -27.42 -16.20 5.88
C ALA A 788 -28.52 -16.79 6.76
N VAL A 789 -28.42 -16.67 8.07
CA VAL A 789 -29.42 -17.15 8.99
C VAL A 789 -30.32 -16.00 9.37
N THR A 790 -31.58 -16.09 8.98
CA THR A 790 -32.56 -15.01 9.20
C THR A 790 -33.66 -15.46 10.17
N GLY A 791 -34.02 -14.60 11.10
CA GLY A 791 -35.08 -14.86 12.06
C GLY A 791 -35.03 -13.92 13.27
N GLN A 792 -35.76 -14.28 14.34
CA GLN A 792 -35.71 -13.51 15.59
C GLN A 792 -34.48 -13.88 16.42
N VAL A 793 -33.81 -12.87 16.97
CA VAL A 793 -32.70 -13.01 17.92
C VAL A 793 -33.20 -12.69 19.31
N ARG A 794 -33.22 -13.67 20.21
CA ARG A 794 -33.82 -13.57 21.55
C ARG A 794 -32.76 -13.58 22.64
N ASN A 795 -32.84 -12.65 23.58
CA ASN A 795 -31.96 -12.66 24.76
C ASN A 795 -32.42 -13.66 25.83
N GLY A 796 -31.56 -13.89 26.83
CA GLY A 796 -31.85 -14.81 27.94
C GLY A 796 -33.00 -14.34 28.86
N LEU A 797 -33.56 -13.16 28.64
CA LEU A 797 -34.78 -12.63 29.30
C LEU A 797 -36.02 -12.90 28.51
N GLY A 798 -35.91 -13.49 27.29
CA GLY A 798 -37.01 -13.85 26.44
C GLY A 798 -37.50 -12.74 25.49
N GLN A 799 -36.76 -11.61 25.42
CA GLN A 799 -37.08 -10.51 24.54
C GLN A 799 -36.28 -10.56 23.25
N CYS A 800 -36.81 -9.96 22.19
CA CYS A 800 -36.23 -9.91 20.86
C CYS A 800 -35.40 -8.63 20.64
N LEU A 801 -34.28 -8.77 19.92
CA LEU A 801 -33.57 -7.64 19.32
C LEU A 801 -34.48 -7.05 18.22
N SER A 802 -34.62 -5.74 18.23
CA SER A 802 -35.56 -5.01 17.38
C SER A 802 -35.03 -3.64 16.98
N ALA A 803 -35.34 -3.19 15.80
CA ALA A 803 -35.13 -1.80 15.41
C ALA A 803 -36.38 -0.95 15.72
N GLN A 804 -36.20 0.35 15.81
CA GLN A 804 -37.32 1.28 15.95
C GLN A 804 -38.22 1.31 14.69
N ASP A 805 -37.63 1.09 13.51
CA ASP A 805 -38.34 1.07 12.23
C ASP A 805 -37.60 0.09 11.30
N ALA A 806 -38.32 -0.74 10.59
CA ALA A 806 -37.77 -1.71 9.62
C ALA A 806 -37.34 -1.08 8.28
N GLN A 807 -37.82 0.12 7.97
CA GLN A 807 -37.36 0.92 6.83
C GLN A 807 -36.37 1.98 7.28
N ALA A 808 -35.54 1.58 8.19
CA ALA A 808 -34.65 2.40 8.98
C ALA A 808 -33.69 3.29 8.16
N ALA A 809 -33.61 4.55 8.55
CA ALA A 809 -32.50 5.44 8.19
C ALA A 809 -31.27 5.15 9.06
N ASN A 810 -30.10 5.60 8.62
CA ASN A 810 -28.89 5.61 9.44
C ASN A 810 -29.16 6.31 10.78
N GLY A 811 -28.67 5.71 11.87
CA GLY A 811 -28.88 6.20 13.22
C GLY A 811 -30.16 5.68 13.89
N THR A 812 -30.93 4.79 13.26
CA THR A 812 -32.14 4.20 13.90
C THR A 812 -31.74 3.37 15.11
N PRO A 813 -32.29 3.64 16.32
CA PRO A 813 -31.96 2.87 17.51
C PRO A 813 -32.30 1.38 17.40
N VAL A 814 -31.39 0.54 17.89
CA VAL A 814 -31.62 -0.88 18.13
C VAL A 814 -31.92 -1.07 19.63
N TRP A 815 -32.94 -1.86 19.94
CA TRP A 815 -33.41 -2.05 21.32
C TRP A 815 -34.01 -3.43 21.55
N ASN A 816 -34.46 -3.70 22.77
CA ASN A 816 -35.24 -4.89 23.08
C ASN A 816 -36.76 -4.64 22.91
N SER A 817 -37.48 -5.66 22.55
CA SER A 817 -38.97 -5.67 22.49
C SER A 817 -39.55 -7.01 22.88
N ASP A 818 -40.86 -7.07 23.20
CA ASP A 818 -41.56 -8.34 23.29
C ASP A 818 -41.54 -8.99 21.90
N CYS A 819 -41.27 -10.31 21.86
CA CYS A 819 -41.17 -11.01 20.61
C CYS A 819 -42.56 -11.19 19.98
N ASP A 820 -42.74 -10.72 18.75
CA ASP A 820 -43.97 -10.96 17.97
C ASP A 820 -44.02 -12.43 17.50
N ALA A 821 -45.16 -13.11 17.75
CA ALA A 821 -45.29 -14.53 17.45
C ALA A 821 -45.33 -14.85 15.95
N GLN A 822 -45.59 -13.87 15.10
CA GLN A 822 -45.62 -14.01 13.63
C GLN A 822 -44.37 -13.44 12.97
N GLY A 823 -43.56 -12.75 13.76
CA GLY A 823 -42.41 -12.01 13.28
C GLY A 823 -42.78 -10.69 12.58
N THR A 824 -42.12 -9.61 12.97
CA THR A 824 -42.20 -8.32 12.26
C THR A 824 -40.88 -8.02 11.57
N ALA A 825 -40.91 -7.11 10.60
CA ALA A 825 -39.70 -6.73 9.87
C ALA A 825 -38.68 -6.11 10.83
N GLU A 826 -39.12 -5.39 11.86
CA GLU A 826 -38.28 -4.78 12.89
C GLU A 826 -37.55 -5.79 13.79
N GLN A 827 -38.04 -7.02 13.87
CA GLN A 827 -37.47 -8.12 14.65
C GLN A 827 -36.85 -9.23 13.79
N THR A 828 -36.86 -9.02 12.46
CA THR A 828 -36.22 -9.95 11.54
C THR A 828 -34.75 -9.55 11.41
N VAL A 829 -33.89 -10.33 12.05
CA VAL A 829 -32.46 -10.18 12.06
C VAL A 829 -31.85 -11.18 11.10
N THR A 830 -31.02 -10.74 10.20
CA THR A 830 -30.12 -11.60 9.39
C THR A 830 -28.75 -11.57 10.00
N TYR A 831 -28.17 -12.74 10.24
CA TYR A 831 -26.77 -12.88 10.65
C TYR A 831 -26.00 -13.57 9.53
N GLN A 832 -25.05 -12.86 8.97
CA GLN A 832 -24.21 -13.34 7.87
C GLN A 832 -22.86 -12.65 7.97
N ASP A 833 -21.79 -13.38 7.75
CA ASP A 833 -20.40 -12.88 7.71
C ASP A 833 -20.04 -11.97 8.91
N ASN A 834 -20.47 -12.43 10.11
CA ASN A 834 -20.34 -11.71 11.38
C ASN A 834 -21.10 -10.37 11.46
N HIS A 835 -22.03 -10.10 10.56
CA HIS A 835 -22.90 -8.93 10.64
C HIS A 835 -24.30 -9.31 11.12
N LEU A 836 -24.81 -8.53 12.05
CA LEU A 836 -26.24 -8.55 12.43
C LEU A 836 -26.95 -7.47 11.63
N MET A 837 -27.94 -7.81 10.86
CA MET A 837 -28.66 -6.87 9.99
C MET A 837 -30.15 -6.86 10.30
N ILE A 838 -30.77 -5.67 10.28
CA ILE A 838 -32.22 -5.47 10.36
C ILE A 838 -32.64 -4.51 9.24
N GLY A 839 -33.58 -4.93 8.38
CA GLY A 839 -34.04 -4.10 7.28
C GLY A 839 -32.94 -3.74 6.26
N GLY A 840 -31.92 -4.60 6.10
CA GLY A 840 -30.79 -4.39 5.18
C GLY A 840 -29.72 -3.42 5.70
N ARG A 841 -29.76 -3.04 6.99
CA ARG A 841 -28.73 -2.22 7.65
C ARG A 841 -28.07 -2.98 8.78
N CYS A 842 -26.80 -2.72 9.00
CA CYS A 842 -25.99 -3.38 10.02
C CYS A 842 -26.22 -2.78 11.41
N VAL A 843 -26.21 -3.65 12.40
CA VAL A 843 -26.16 -3.29 13.82
C VAL A 843 -24.76 -2.78 14.12
N ASP A 844 -24.66 -1.50 14.44
CA ASP A 844 -23.43 -0.74 14.54
C ASP A 844 -23.27 -0.08 15.91
N VAL A 845 -22.04 0.06 16.38
CA VAL A 845 -21.72 0.84 17.59
C VAL A 845 -21.52 2.30 17.19
N LEU A 846 -22.31 3.20 17.76
CA LEU A 846 -22.31 4.63 17.42
C LEU A 846 -20.89 5.22 17.47
N ALA A 847 -20.50 5.86 16.36
CA ALA A 847 -19.21 6.54 16.20
C ALA A 847 -17.97 5.64 16.37
N ASN A 848 -18.10 4.32 16.19
CA ASN A 848 -17.04 3.34 16.44
C ASN A 848 -16.50 3.39 17.89
N ASP A 849 -17.33 3.82 18.85
CA ASP A 849 -16.90 3.97 20.23
C ASP A 849 -16.70 2.58 20.89
N THR A 850 -15.64 2.43 21.65
CA THR A 850 -15.26 1.18 22.32
C THR A 850 -15.58 1.17 23.82
N ALA A 851 -16.12 2.26 24.36
CA ALA A 851 -16.39 2.39 25.78
C ALA A 851 -17.63 1.61 26.22
N ASP A 852 -17.60 1.04 27.42
CA ASP A 852 -18.77 0.43 28.04
C ASP A 852 -19.93 1.43 28.13
N GLY A 853 -21.07 1.05 27.63
CA GLY A 853 -22.27 1.90 27.60
C GLY A 853 -22.51 2.60 26.28
N SER A 854 -21.62 2.49 25.31
CA SER A 854 -21.82 3.05 23.98
C SER A 854 -23.03 2.41 23.29
N VAL A 855 -23.87 3.25 22.71
CA VAL A 855 -25.17 2.83 22.17
C VAL A 855 -25.02 2.15 20.81
N VAL A 856 -26.00 1.26 20.54
CA VAL A 856 -26.05 0.50 19.28
C VAL A 856 -27.21 1.03 18.45
N HIS A 857 -26.98 1.19 17.16
CA HIS A 857 -27.93 1.69 16.18
C HIS A 857 -27.84 0.91 14.87
N LEU A 858 -28.68 1.23 13.90
CA LEU A 858 -28.56 0.74 12.53
C LEU A 858 -27.81 1.77 11.67
N TRP A 859 -26.92 1.27 10.85
CA TRP A 859 -26.17 2.07 9.90
C TRP A 859 -25.99 1.31 8.58
N ASP A 860 -25.60 2.02 7.52
CA ASP A 860 -25.19 1.36 6.27
C ASP A 860 -24.09 0.35 6.55
N CYS A 861 -24.16 -0.81 5.92
CA CYS A 861 -23.22 -1.88 6.19
C CYS A 861 -21.87 -1.63 5.52
N TYR A 862 -20.81 -1.76 6.31
CA TYR A 862 -19.42 -1.70 5.88
C TYR A 862 -18.72 -3.00 6.32
N PRO A 863 -18.42 -3.93 5.39
CA PRO A 863 -17.97 -5.28 5.72
C PRO A 863 -16.68 -5.31 6.58
N ALA A 864 -15.79 -4.37 6.37
CA ALA A 864 -14.53 -4.28 7.12
C ALA A 864 -14.62 -3.42 8.39
N LEU A 865 -15.79 -2.85 8.72
CA LEU A 865 -15.91 -1.94 9.87
C LEU A 865 -16.06 -2.73 11.17
N PRO A 866 -15.05 -2.74 12.08
CA PRO A 866 -15.08 -3.59 13.28
C PRO A 866 -16.25 -3.30 14.23
N SER A 867 -16.78 -2.06 14.25
CA SER A 867 -17.95 -1.70 15.06
C SER A 867 -19.24 -2.37 14.60
N GLN A 868 -19.28 -2.90 13.36
CA GLN A 868 -20.41 -3.62 12.77
C GLN A 868 -20.22 -5.14 12.80
N GLN A 869 -19.02 -5.63 13.15
CA GLN A 869 -18.71 -7.04 13.18
C GLN A 869 -18.96 -7.63 14.57
N TRP A 870 -19.71 -8.74 14.62
CA TRP A 870 -20.20 -9.37 15.85
C TRP A 870 -19.94 -10.86 15.82
N ASP A 871 -18.92 -11.31 16.53
CA ASP A 871 -18.64 -12.74 16.69
C ASP A 871 -19.58 -13.36 17.71
N ARG A 872 -20.25 -14.45 17.35
CA ARG A 872 -21.11 -15.16 18.27
C ARG A 872 -20.32 -16.27 18.97
N ASN A 873 -20.04 -16.10 20.28
CA ASN A 873 -19.27 -17.08 21.06
C ASN A 873 -20.14 -18.27 21.56
N ASP A 874 -19.49 -19.31 22.12
CA ASP A 874 -20.14 -20.50 22.67
C ASP A 874 -21.11 -20.22 23.84
N ALA A 875 -20.94 -19.09 24.52
CA ALA A 875 -21.88 -18.64 25.54
C ALA A 875 -23.15 -18.00 24.99
N GLY A 876 -23.24 -17.88 23.66
CA GLY A 876 -24.34 -17.23 22.96
C GLY A 876 -24.31 -15.72 23.03
N GLN A 877 -23.13 -15.11 23.23
CA GLN A 877 -22.97 -13.66 23.24
C GLN A 877 -22.49 -13.18 21.88
N TYR A 878 -23.02 -12.06 21.39
CA TYR A 878 -22.45 -11.35 20.26
C TYR A 878 -21.39 -10.38 20.75
N VAL A 879 -20.13 -10.65 20.44
CA VAL A 879 -18.95 -9.87 20.81
C VAL A 879 -18.58 -8.96 19.67
N ASN A 880 -18.57 -7.66 19.90
CA ASN A 880 -18.17 -6.68 18.88
C ASN A 880 -16.66 -6.74 18.67
N ARG A 881 -16.22 -6.87 17.41
CA ARG A 881 -14.80 -6.97 17.06
C ARG A 881 -14.03 -5.68 17.35
N GLY A 882 -14.68 -4.52 17.22
CA GLY A 882 -14.04 -3.23 17.44
C GLY A 882 -13.70 -2.96 18.92
N SER A 883 -14.57 -3.40 19.82
CA SER A 883 -14.45 -3.12 21.27
C SER A 883 -14.08 -4.32 22.13
N GLY A 884 -14.28 -5.55 21.63
CA GLY A 884 -14.18 -6.78 22.43
C GLY A 884 -15.27 -6.92 23.49
N THR A 885 -16.32 -6.11 23.44
CA THR A 885 -17.44 -6.07 24.40
C THR A 885 -18.70 -6.70 23.80
N CYS A 886 -19.66 -7.04 24.66
CA CYS A 886 -20.87 -7.79 24.26
C CYS A 886 -22.09 -6.90 24.04
N LEU A 887 -22.89 -7.24 23.03
CA LEU A 887 -24.21 -6.65 22.80
C LEU A 887 -25.11 -6.89 24.04
N THR A 888 -25.61 -5.82 24.65
CA THR A 888 -26.18 -5.82 25.99
C THR A 888 -27.45 -5.00 26.04
N ILE A 889 -28.48 -5.48 26.77
CA ILE A 889 -29.56 -4.61 27.25
C ILE A 889 -29.19 -4.14 28.65
N PRO A 890 -29.03 -2.81 28.88
CA PRO A 890 -28.54 -2.30 30.16
C PRO A 890 -29.36 -2.78 31.36
N ASN A 891 -28.66 -3.09 32.46
CA ASN A 891 -29.25 -3.51 33.74
C ASN A 891 -30.12 -4.79 33.68
N ASP A 892 -29.95 -5.63 32.67
CA ASP A 892 -30.78 -6.84 32.47
C ASP A 892 -32.29 -6.52 32.54
N THR A 893 -32.70 -5.37 32.00
CA THR A 893 -34.11 -4.94 32.10
C THR A 893 -34.97 -5.64 31.04
N THR A 894 -36.23 -5.92 31.37
CA THR A 894 -37.28 -6.37 30.45
C THR A 894 -38.17 -5.20 29.98
N THR A 895 -37.86 -3.97 30.34
CA THR A 895 -38.57 -2.80 29.81
C THR A 895 -38.33 -2.68 28.31
N THR A 896 -39.37 -2.75 27.52
CA THR A 896 -39.33 -2.67 26.06
C THR A 896 -38.82 -1.30 25.58
N SER A 897 -38.26 -1.23 24.38
CA SER A 897 -37.64 -0.01 23.82
C SER A 897 -36.46 0.52 24.64
N THR A 898 -35.81 -0.34 25.42
CA THR A 898 -34.53 -0.01 26.04
C THR A 898 -33.43 -0.19 25.00
N GLN A 899 -32.71 0.90 24.67
CA GLN A 899 -31.67 0.88 23.67
C GLN A 899 -30.55 -0.08 24.04
N ALA A 900 -30.12 -0.88 23.08
CA ALA A 900 -28.96 -1.77 23.23
C ALA A 900 -27.66 -0.95 23.30
N ILE A 901 -26.73 -1.48 24.05
CA ILE A 901 -25.38 -0.93 24.25
C ILE A 901 -24.34 -2.02 24.10
N ILE A 902 -23.08 -1.65 24.02
CA ILE A 902 -21.97 -2.57 24.28
C ILE A 902 -21.57 -2.50 25.75
N ALA A 903 -21.18 -3.62 26.36
CA ALA A 903 -20.65 -3.70 27.72
C ALA A 903 -19.74 -4.89 27.90
N GLN A 904 -18.87 -4.84 28.92
CA GLN A 904 -17.98 -5.95 29.28
C GLN A 904 -18.76 -7.26 29.28
N CYS A 905 -18.22 -8.27 28.60
CA CYS A 905 -18.85 -9.60 28.48
C CYS A 905 -18.96 -10.30 29.85
N SER A 906 -20.16 -10.71 30.25
CA SER A 906 -20.45 -11.42 31.46
C SER A 906 -21.32 -12.65 31.21
N SER A 907 -20.83 -13.82 31.50
CA SER A 907 -21.61 -15.06 31.38
C SER A 907 -22.80 -15.12 32.34
N SER A 908 -22.85 -14.27 33.36
CA SER A 908 -23.95 -14.17 34.31
C SER A 908 -25.08 -13.22 33.86
N SER A 909 -24.83 -12.33 32.86
CA SER A 909 -25.85 -11.43 32.35
C SER A 909 -26.78 -12.13 31.35
N PRO A 910 -28.06 -12.29 31.66
CA PRO A 910 -28.99 -12.90 30.72
C PRO A 910 -29.29 -12.02 29.49
N SER A 911 -29.14 -10.71 29.60
CA SER A 911 -29.37 -9.79 28.47
C SER A 911 -28.24 -9.78 27.43
N GLN A 912 -27.08 -10.39 27.76
CA GLN A 912 -25.97 -10.57 26.81
C GLN A 912 -26.01 -11.93 26.08
N ARG A 913 -26.84 -12.88 26.56
CA ARG A 913 -26.96 -14.19 25.91
C ARG A 913 -28.10 -14.15 24.88
N TRP A 914 -27.74 -14.17 23.64
CA TRP A 914 -28.64 -14.07 22.49
C TRP A 914 -28.75 -15.40 21.76
N SER A 915 -29.90 -15.76 21.31
CA SER A 915 -30.07 -16.91 20.38
C SER A 915 -29.38 -16.59 19.04
N ALA A 916 -29.08 -17.61 18.24
CA ALA A 916 -28.95 -17.42 16.82
C ALA A 916 -30.31 -17.00 16.23
N PRO A 917 -30.36 -16.32 15.07
CA PRO A 917 -31.61 -16.03 14.41
C PRO A 917 -32.43 -17.32 14.19
N ALA A 918 -33.72 -17.30 14.53
CA ALA A 918 -34.59 -18.44 14.40
C ALA A 918 -36.01 -18.01 13.95
N PRO A 919 -36.76 -18.85 13.20
CA PRO A 919 -38.11 -18.50 12.80
C PRO A 919 -38.99 -18.06 13.99
N ALA A 920 -39.88 -17.11 13.75
CA ALA A 920 -40.77 -16.60 14.78
C ALA A 920 -41.61 -17.73 15.40
N GLY A 921 -41.69 -17.75 16.73
CA GLY A 921 -42.51 -18.77 17.45
C GLY A 921 -41.75 -20.05 17.83
N GLN A 922 -40.45 -20.15 17.53
CA GLN A 922 -39.62 -21.27 18.01
C GLN A 922 -38.83 -20.89 19.28
#